data_37f650321cbecc2c803399cf81c8af14
#
_entry.id   37f650321cbecc2c803399cf81c8af14
#
_cell.length_a   1.000
_cell.length_b   1.000
_cell.length_c   1.000
_cell.angle_alpha   90.00
_cell.angle_beta   90.00
_cell.angle_gamma   90.00
#
_symmetry.space_group_name_H-M   'P 1'
#
loop_
_entity.id
_entity.type
_entity.pdbx_description
1 polymer ?
#
loop_
_entity_poly.entity_id
_entity_poly.type
_entity_poly.pdbx_seq_one_letter_code
_entity_poly.pdbx_strand_id
1 'polypeptide(L)'
;MNLSTWLEEVRRRRVIRAMVGWGLLSFAVLQVVEPVQHALRLSDWVLQLVVAVLALGFPVTAGLAWAFDLTWKGVERTAPAVATTPEAATRLASARPAVVLVLLGALLGAGVAGVAGWHLWGRVPAPGPDGRITVAVADFVNDTGERELDALSGLLITSLEQSKRLSVLTRTMMLDLARQAGHADVDLIDERLGHEVARRARAQALLVAAVHRFDQSYAIELKAIDPKRDAYLFTLLEKADGRSAIPDAIDRLGEQTRRRLHEPEGDVAAARVRVAEAVTGSLEAFEHYFRGVQLQETTRYEHAIKEYRAATRIDPTFASAHYRIAYAGFFHGLPAPETRSAIEAAMRHGGRVPAKERQLIMGWDARLNGRNEEAERIYARAAAAYPDDKQVSFMAGEHLIHWGKFAESLPHFERAVALDPTWEWARFHVVDDLLALGRFGEALDRAQRWVHEKPDSDTWRWLSRALTASGKFSEAAEAGRRSMGEHSGPWNFPDYWSRLAIVDALLRLERFSDAEEVLHPVVAGSAPASDRARGLPALAEVLSYQGRRREALRVIDSLQFEGASVENRLGLRIQQFLGSGMPIRREVQEALRAGIPGGQLATWTAMSGDLPGAARLAEGLESGSPERELYEAVASWRHGDRPGARGRFSALATQPALDYAAFALFALGEISVEEGRDAEAVSFLEAFAGTPVVSWRWGVPPAEVYRWFFAGSFRSWAYPRSLYLVAVSQDRLGRREEARAAAGRLISIWSKADPDLPLLAEARALCRKLGCKAPK
;
A
#
# COMPACT_ATOMS: atom_id res chain seq x y z
N MET A 1 -23.01 -68.09 -16.58
CA MET A 1 -24.45 -67.92 -16.84
C MET A 1 -24.55 -67.10 -18.12
N ASN A 2 -25.13 -67.65 -19.19
CA ASN A 2 -25.30 -66.89 -20.43
C ASN A 2 -26.29 -65.78 -20.24
N LEU A 3 -26.17 -64.66 -20.99
CA LEU A 3 -27.01 -63.48 -20.88
C LEU A 3 -28.50 -63.79 -21.01
N SER A 4 -28.85 -64.78 -21.86
CA SER A 4 -30.20 -65.26 -22.07
C SER A 4 -30.79 -65.93 -20.82
N THR A 5 -30.08 -66.80 -20.14
CA THR A 5 -30.47 -67.47 -18.90
C THR A 5 -30.63 -66.48 -17.72
N TRP A 6 -29.80 -65.41 -17.69
CA TRP A 6 -29.92 -64.36 -16.70
C TRP A 6 -31.18 -63.50 -16.93
N LEU A 7 -31.46 -63.15 -18.20
CA LEU A 7 -32.67 -62.37 -18.58
C LEU A 7 -33.97 -63.16 -18.29
N GLU A 8 -33.98 -64.48 -18.53
CA GLU A 8 -35.13 -65.33 -18.20
C GLU A 8 -35.37 -65.36 -16.70
N GLU A 9 -34.30 -65.44 -15.88
CA GLU A 9 -34.42 -65.44 -14.42
C GLU A 9 -34.92 -64.10 -13.88
N VAL A 10 -34.42 -62.95 -14.41
CA VAL A 10 -34.91 -61.57 -14.06
C VAL A 10 -36.38 -61.42 -14.43
N ARG A 11 -36.79 -61.98 -15.56
CA ARG A 11 -38.20 -61.93 -16.00
C ARG A 11 -39.07 -62.83 -15.14
N ARG A 12 -38.63 -64.01 -14.78
CA ARG A 12 -39.30 -64.99 -13.91
C ARG A 12 -39.52 -64.43 -12.49
N ARG A 13 -38.51 -63.73 -11.93
CA ARG A 13 -38.58 -63.12 -10.59
C ARG A 13 -39.31 -61.78 -10.57
N ARG A 14 -39.93 -61.40 -11.65
CA ARG A 14 -40.70 -60.14 -11.79
C ARG A 14 -39.94 -58.87 -11.43
N VAL A 15 -38.61 -58.89 -11.40
CA VAL A 15 -37.74 -57.75 -11.04
C VAL A 15 -38.05 -56.52 -11.90
N ILE A 16 -38.25 -56.73 -13.21
CA ILE A 16 -38.60 -55.66 -14.15
C ILE A 16 -39.91 -54.96 -13.74
N ARG A 17 -40.91 -55.71 -13.33
CA ARG A 17 -42.22 -55.12 -12.88
C ARG A 17 -42.04 -54.31 -11.61
N ALA A 18 -41.23 -54.73 -10.65
CA ALA A 18 -40.95 -54.01 -9.42
C ALA A 18 -40.16 -52.72 -9.73
N MET A 19 -39.19 -52.78 -10.63
CA MET A 19 -38.43 -51.61 -11.04
C MET A 19 -39.29 -50.57 -11.80
N VAL A 20 -40.16 -51.02 -12.70
CA VAL A 20 -41.14 -50.14 -13.38
C VAL A 20 -42.10 -49.53 -12.37
N GLY A 21 -42.61 -50.31 -11.40
CA GLY A 21 -43.47 -49.78 -10.33
C GLY A 21 -42.79 -48.76 -9.47
N TRP A 22 -41.50 -48.97 -9.07
CA TRP A 22 -40.70 -47.99 -8.37
C TRP A 22 -40.46 -46.73 -9.16
N GLY A 23 -40.16 -46.85 -10.46
CA GLY A 23 -39.97 -45.72 -11.36
C GLY A 23 -41.24 -44.85 -11.50
N LEU A 24 -42.41 -45.47 -11.63
CA LEU A 24 -43.71 -44.77 -11.64
C LEU A 24 -44.02 -44.08 -10.30
N LEU A 25 -43.74 -44.72 -9.19
CA LEU A 25 -43.86 -44.12 -7.88
C LEU A 25 -42.93 -42.94 -7.69
N SER A 26 -41.67 -43.11 -8.09
CA SER A 26 -40.67 -42.03 -8.06
C SER A 26 -41.07 -40.83 -8.88
N PHE A 27 -41.58 -41.06 -10.10
CA PHE A 27 -42.10 -40.00 -10.95
C PHE A 27 -43.31 -39.29 -10.31
N ALA A 28 -44.25 -40.04 -9.75
CA ALA A 28 -45.42 -39.45 -9.08
C ALA A 28 -45.01 -38.61 -7.83
N VAL A 29 -44.04 -39.07 -7.06
CA VAL A 29 -43.52 -38.33 -5.89
C VAL A 29 -42.89 -37.04 -6.33
N LEU A 30 -42.05 -37.06 -7.39
CA LEU A 30 -41.38 -35.85 -7.89
C LEU A 30 -42.41 -34.83 -8.44
N GLN A 31 -43.44 -35.29 -9.11
CA GLN A 31 -44.52 -34.41 -9.64
C GLN A 31 -45.31 -33.71 -8.53
N VAL A 32 -45.35 -34.27 -7.33
CA VAL A 32 -46.01 -33.65 -6.16
C VAL A 32 -45.01 -32.78 -5.37
N VAL A 33 -43.77 -33.23 -5.18
CA VAL A 33 -42.79 -32.56 -4.34
C VAL A 33 -42.36 -31.23 -4.95
N GLU A 34 -42.20 -31.15 -6.27
CA GLU A 34 -41.73 -29.94 -6.97
C GLU A 34 -42.74 -28.76 -6.80
N PRO A 35 -44.04 -28.90 -7.07
CA PRO A 35 -45.03 -27.85 -6.80
C PRO A 35 -45.18 -27.50 -5.31
N VAL A 36 -45.10 -28.50 -4.43
CA VAL A 36 -45.18 -28.31 -2.96
C VAL A 36 -43.97 -27.51 -2.45
N GLN A 37 -42.80 -27.83 -2.96
CA GLN A 37 -41.57 -27.07 -2.62
C GLN A 37 -41.72 -25.59 -2.96
N HIS A 38 -42.20 -25.28 -4.17
CA HIS A 38 -42.42 -23.89 -4.60
C HIS A 38 -43.53 -23.20 -3.79
N ALA A 39 -44.64 -23.90 -3.53
CA ALA A 39 -45.75 -23.35 -2.76
C ALA A 39 -45.43 -23.06 -1.31
N LEU A 40 -44.60 -23.91 -0.67
CA LEU A 40 -44.18 -23.78 0.72
C LEU A 40 -42.83 -23.06 0.89
N ARG A 41 -42.22 -22.59 -0.20
CA ARG A 41 -40.87 -21.97 -0.22
C ARG A 41 -39.82 -22.79 0.53
N LEU A 42 -39.85 -24.11 0.38
CA LEU A 42 -38.87 -25.00 0.98
C LEU A 42 -37.53 -24.86 0.24
N SER A 43 -36.43 -24.94 0.97
CA SER A 43 -35.10 -24.85 0.38
C SER A 43 -34.78 -26.02 -0.55
N ASP A 44 -33.96 -25.80 -1.59
CA ASP A 44 -33.67 -26.75 -2.67
C ASP A 44 -33.07 -28.07 -2.19
N TRP A 45 -32.50 -28.15 -0.99
CA TRP A 45 -31.98 -29.39 -0.41
C TRP A 45 -33.08 -30.43 -0.17
N VAL A 46 -34.37 -30.01 0.02
CA VAL A 46 -35.49 -30.92 0.25
C VAL A 46 -35.74 -31.74 -1.01
N LEU A 47 -35.76 -31.12 -2.19
CA LEU A 47 -35.90 -31.82 -3.45
C LEU A 47 -34.69 -32.74 -3.69
N GLN A 48 -33.50 -32.28 -3.42
CA GLN A 48 -32.28 -33.09 -3.53
C GLN A 48 -32.28 -34.31 -2.62
N LEU A 49 -32.78 -34.17 -1.39
CA LEU A 49 -32.95 -35.29 -0.45
C LEU A 49 -33.97 -36.29 -0.97
N VAL A 50 -35.11 -35.83 -1.46
CA VAL A 50 -36.13 -36.71 -2.05
C VAL A 50 -35.57 -37.48 -3.23
N VAL A 51 -34.89 -36.82 -4.16
CA VAL A 51 -34.24 -37.46 -5.32
C VAL A 51 -33.23 -38.52 -4.86
N ALA A 52 -32.42 -38.19 -3.86
CA ALA A 52 -31.43 -39.14 -3.32
C ALA A 52 -32.08 -40.37 -2.70
N VAL A 53 -33.17 -40.21 -1.92
CA VAL A 53 -33.95 -41.30 -1.32
C VAL A 53 -34.58 -42.18 -2.39
N LEU A 54 -35.18 -41.58 -3.42
CA LEU A 54 -35.79 -42.33 -4.53
C LEU A 54 -34.72 -43.06 -5.36
N ALA A 55 -33.57 -42.48 -5.60
CA ALA A 55 -32.45 -43.14 -6.28
C ALA A 55 -31.88 -44.32 -5.49
N LEU A 56 -31.74 -44.17 -4.15
CA LEU A 56 -31.31 -45.27 -3.27
C LEU A 56 -32.35 -46.39 -3.17
N GLY A 57 -33.64 -46.05 -3.23
CA GLY A 57 -34.74 -47.00 -3.23
C GLY A 57 -34.74 -47.94 -4.46
N PHE A 58 -34.20 -47.51 -5.61
CA PHE A 58 -34.20 -48.28 -6.84
C PHE A 58 -33.38 -49.59 -6.73
N PRO A 59 -32.10 -49.60 -6.32
CA PRO A 59 -31.37 -50.85 -6.12
C PRO A 59 -31.88 -51.71 -4.98
N VAL A 60 -32.44 -51.09 -3.90
CA VAL A 60 -33.06 -51.79 -2.82
C VAL A 60 -34.27 -52.57 -3.31
N THR A 61 -35.15 -51.93 -4.11
CA THR A 61 -36.30 -52.57 -4.74
C THR A 61 -35.92 -53.71 -5.66
N ALA A 62 -34.85 -53.53 -6.46
CA ALA A 62 -34.33 -54.59 -7.32
C ALA A 62 -33.83 -55.80 -6.53
N GLY A 63 -33.08 -55.54 -5.43
CA GLY A 63 -32.56 -56.62 -4.54
C GLY A 63 -33.70 -57.38 -3.80
N LEU A 64 -34.70 -56.63 -3.31
CA LEU A 64 -35.86 -57.25 -2.66
C LEU A 64 -36.70 -58.07 -3.65
N ALA A 65 -36.97 -57.54 -4.85
CA ALA A 65 -37.70 -58.28 -5.89
C ALA A 65 -36.95 -59.50 -6.42
N TRP A 66 -35.63 -59.55 -6.29
CA TRP A 66 -34.82 -60.70 -6.57
C TRP A 66 -34.97 -61.79 -5.51
N ALA A 67 -35.09 -61.45 -4.22
CA ALA A 67 -35.11 -62.35 -3.08
C ALA A 67 -36.53 -62.78 -2.71
N PHE A 68 -37.55 -61.95 -2.93
CA PHE A 68 -38.93 -62.15 -2.48
C PHE A 68 -39.93 -61.85 -3.61
N ASP A 69 -41.07 -62.61 -3.61
CA ASP A 69 -42.21 -62.36 -4.47
C ASP A 69 -43.40 -61.84 -3.65
N LEU A 70 -44.06 -60.77 -4.13
CA LEU A 70 -45.24 -60.21 -3.50
C LEU A 70 -46.50 -60.96 -4.08
N THR A 71 -47.11 -61.75 -3.23
CA THR A 71 -48.35 -62.44 -3.55
C THR A 71 -49.52 -61.91 -2.77
N TRP A 72 -50.79 -62.23 -3.16
CA TRP A 72 -51.94 -61.87 -2.38
C TRP A 72 -52.00 -62.47 -0.97
N LYS A 73 -51.12 -63.43 -0.66
CA LYS A 73 -50.97 -64.11 0.66
C LYS A 73 -49.85 -63.50 1.48
N GLY A 74 -49.13 -62.52 0.95
CA GLY A 74 -47.99 -61.83 1.63
C GLY A 74 -46.69 -61.96 0.86
N VAL A 75 -45.57 -61.68 1.57
CA VAL A 75 -44.20 -61.74 1.05
C VAL A 75 -43.66 -63.14 1.19
N GLU A 76 -43.45 -63.83 0.07
CA GLU A 76 -42.89 -65.18 0.02
C GLU A 76 -41.49 -65.20 -0.59
N ARG A 77 -40.57 -66.08 -0.15
CA ARG A 77 -39.27 -66.26 -0.79
C ARG A 77 -39.46 -66.88 -2.16
N THR A 78 -38.86 -66.26 -3.18
CA THR A 78 -38.90 -66.81 -4.54
C THR A 78 -38.21 -68.19 -4.59
N ALA A 79 -38.96 -69.27 -4.90
CA ALA A 79 -38.45 -70.63 -4.95
C ALA A 79 -37.39 -70.75 -6.06
N PRO A 80 -36.28 -71.52 -5.85
CA PRO A 80 -35.29 -71.81 -6.89
C PRO A 80 -35.95 -72.60 -8.04
N ALA A 81 -35.41 -72.46 -9.27
CA ALA A 81 -35.88 -73.26 -10.41
C ALA A 81 -35.68 -74.74 -10.11
N VAL A 82 -36.70 -75.58 -10.40
CA VAL A 82 -36.62 -77.03 -10.20
C VAL A 82 -35.49 -77.59 -11.05
N ALA A 83 -34.41 -78.13 -10.40
CA ALA A 83 -33.30 -78.76 -11.08
C ALA A 83 -33.65 -80.24 -11.26
N THR A 84 -33.51 -80.73 -12.46
CA THR A 84 -33.83 -82.09 -12.85
C THR A 84 -32.77 -83.12 -12.44
N THR A 85 -31.68 -82.71 -11.78
CA THR A 85 -30.63 -83.65 -11.25
C THR A 85 -30.14 -83.05 -9.88
N PRO A 86 -29.74 -83.94 -8.93
CA PRO A 86 -29.29 -83.56 -7.59
C PRO A 86 -27.97 -82.73 -7.61
N GLU A 87 -27.12 -82.92 -8.59
CA GLU A 87 -25.86 -82.15 -8.74
C GLU A 87 -26.06 -80.69 -9.22
N ALA A 88 -27.11 -80.46 -9.97
CA ALA A 88 -27.45 -79.06 -10.43
C ALA A 88 -28.10 -78.23 -9.34
N ALA A 89 -28.77 -78.87 -8.36
CA ALA A 89 -29.41 -78.17 -7.27
C ALA A 89 -28.44 -77.47 -6.32
N THR A 90 -27.25 -78.07 -6.12
CA THR A 90 -26.20 -77.54 -5.23
C THR A 90 -25.47 -76.35 -5.88
N ARG A 91 -25.41 -76.24 -7.20
CA ARG A 91 -24.76 -75.14 -7.89
C ARG A 91 -25.63 -73.89 -8.12
N LEU A 92 -26.94 -74.06 -8.08
CA LEU A 92 -27.89 -72.94 -8.25
C LEU A 92 -28.25 -72.20 -6.95
N ALA A 93 -27.85 -72.78 -5.78
CA ALA A 93 -28.06 -72.16 -4.49
C ALA A 93 -27.02 -71.07 -4.11
N SER A 94 -26.13 -70.67 -5.07
CA SER A 94 -25.19 -69.60 -4.77
C SER A 94 -25.86 -68.22 -4.70
N ALA A 95 -25.81 -67.63 -3.53
CA ALA A 95 -26.32 -66.25 -3.23
C ALA A 95 -25.59 -65.13 -4.04
N ARG A 96 -24.67 -65.58 -4.94
CA ARG A 96 -23.77 -64.66 -5.67
C ARG A 96 -24.50 -63.57 -6.49
N PRO A 97 -25.60 -63.78 -7.25
CA PRO A 97 -26.19 -62.69 -8.02
C PRO A 97 -26.99 -61.70 -7.17
N ALA A 98 -27.58 -62.14 -6.03
CA ALA A 98 -28.24 -61.22 -5.10
C ALA A 98 -27.22 -60.35 -4.36
N VAL A 99 -26.10 -60.92 -3.95
CA VAL A 99 -25.01 -60.21 -3.32
C VAL A 99 -24.36 -59.21 -4.31
N VAL A 100 -24.20 -59.56 -5.57
CA VAL A 100 -23.69 -58.66 -6.62
C VAL A 100 -24.64 -57.50 -6.87
N LEU A 101 -25.97 -57.71 -6.90
CA LEU A 101 -26.96 -56.65 -7.05
C LEU A 101 -27.03 -55.74 -5.82
N VAL A 102 -26.91 -56.30 -4.62
CA VAL A 102 -26.84 -55.48 -3.37
C VAL A 102 -25.51 -54.70 -3.33
N LEU A 103 -24.40 -55.27 -3.73
CA LEU A 103 -23.09 -54.57 -3.80
C LEU A 103 -23.10 -53.49 -4.87
N LEU A 104 -23.68 -53.71 -6.06
CA LEU A 104 -23.86 -52.73 -7.12
C LEU A 104 -24.81 -51.60 -6.64
N GLY A 105 -25.85 -51.92 -5.89
CA GLY A 105 -26.76 -50.97 -5.31
C GLY A 105 -26.08 -50.13 -4.21
N ALA A 106 -25.25 -50.76 -3.38
CA ALA A 106 -24.49 -50.06 -2.37
C ALA A 106 -23.40 -49.14 -3.01
N LEU A 107 -22.73 -49.59 -4.07
CA LEU A 107 -21.76 -48.78 -4.83
C LEU A 107 -22.42 -47.62 -5.56
N LEU A 108 -23.58 -47.79 -6.18
CA LEU A 108 -24.36 -46.73 -6.78
C LEU A 108 -24.88 -45.75 -5.73
N GLY A 109 -25.38 -46.30 -4.59
CA GLY A 109 -25.81 -45.48 -3.44
C GLY A 109 -24.67 -44.69 -2.81
N ALA A 110 -23.48 -45.29 -2.66
CA ALA A 110 -22.29 -44.61 -2.19
C ALA A 110 -21.80 -43.59 -3.20
N GLY A 111 -21.92 -43.84 -4.50
CA GLY A 111 -21.61 -42.88 -5.57
C GLY A 111 -22.54 -41.66 -5.55
N VAL A 112 -23.85 -41.90 -5.43
CA VAL A 112 -24.86 -40.81 -5.31
C VAL A 112 -24.70 -40.04 -4.00
N ALA A 113 -24.46 -40.72 -2.87
CA ALA A 113 -24.16 -40.07 -1.61
C ALA A 113 -22.85 -39.33 -1.62
N GLY A 114 -21.82 -39.83 -2.34
CA GLY A 114 -20.56 -39.17 -2.57
C GLY A 114 -20.70 -37.91 -3.43
N VAL A 115 -21.48 -37.99 -4.51
CA VAL A 115 -21.78 -36.82 -5.36
C VAL A 115 -22.68 -35.81 -4.62
N ALA A 116 -23.68 -36.26 -3.87
CA ALA A 116 -24.49 -35.39 -3.03
C ALA A 116 -23.68 -34.76 -1.90
N GLY A 117 -22.82 -35.54 -1.24
CA GLY A 117 -21.86 -35.05 -0.25
C GLY A 117 -20.86 -34.04 -0.84
N TRP A 118 -20.35 -34.33 -2.05
CA TRP A 118 -19.49 -33.42 -2.79
C TRP A 118 -20.22 -32.11 -3.13
N HIS A 119 -21.46 -32.16 -3.57
CA HIS A 119 -22.28 -30.97 -3.82
C HIS A 119 -22.71 -30.23 -2.56
N LEU A 120 -22.92 -30.91 -1.44
CA LEU A 120 -23.30 -30.33 -0.15
C LEU A 120 -22.06 -29.80 0.62
N TRP A 121 -20.91 -30.48 0.55
CA TRP A 121 -19.67 -30.04 1.18
C TRP A 121 -18.77 -29.20 0.24
N GLY A 122 -18.93 -29.30 -1.06
CA GLY A 122 -18.18 -28.54 -2.05
C GLY A 122 -18.58 -27.06 -2.19
N ARG A 123 -19.48 -26.55 -1.33
CA ARG A 123 -19.90 -25.14 -1.32
C ARG A 123 -18.98 -24.23 -0.50
N VAL A 124 -17.95 -24.78 0.15
CA VAL A 124 -16.95 -23.96 0.83
C VAL A 124 -15.94 -23.49 -0.20
N PRO A 125 -15.70 -22.18 -0.29
CA PRO A 125 -14.66 -21.67 -1.17
C PRO A 125 -13.31 -22.28 -0.79
N ALA A 126 -12.56 -22.78 -1.77
CA ALA A 126 -11.19 -23.20 -1.52
C ALA A 126 -10.36 -21.97 -1.12
N PRO A 127 -9.50 -22.06 -0.09
CA PRO A 127 -8.61 -20.97 0.28
C PRO A 127 -7.74 -20.54 -0.90
N GLY A 128 -7.37 -19.26 -0.93
CA GLY A 128 -6.39 -18.72 -1.87
C GLY A 128 -5.00 -19.35 -1.68
N PRO A 129 -4.03 -18.95 -2.50
CA PRO A 129 -2.65 -19.48 -2.43
C PRO A 129 -1.98 -19.22 -1.06
N ASP A 130 -2.42 -18.24 -0.34
CA ASP A 130 -1.99 -17.86 1.01
C ASP A 130 -2.70 -18.61 2.14
N GLY A 131 -3.58 -19.56 1.80
CA GLY A 131 -4.37 -20.34 2.74
C GLY A 131 -5.55 -19.57 3.36
N ARG A 132 -5.86 -18.35 2.87
CA ARG A 132 -6.96 -17.49 3.35
C ARG A 132 -8.11 -17.45 2.34
N ILE A 133 -9.29 -17.10 2.84
CA ILE A 133 -10.47 -16.87 2.01
C ILE A 133 -10.61 -15.36 1.78
N THR A 134 -10.47 -14.93 0.53
CA THR A 134 -10.69 -13.54 0.16
C THR A 134 -12.19 -13.25 0.08
N VAL A 135 -12.62 -12.23 0.83
CA VAL A 135 -14.03 -11.83 0.98
C VAL A 135 -14.20 -10.40 0.48
N ALA A 136 -15.13 -10.20 -0.44
CA ALA A 136 -15.61 -8.88 -0.84
C ALA A 136 -16.90 -8.56 -0.05
N VAL A 137 -17.07 -7.31 0.39
CA VAL A 137 -18.27 -6.85 1.09
C VAL A 137 -18.88 -5.69 0.30
N ALA A 138 -20.04 -5.91 -0.31
CA ALA A 138 -20.81 -4.85 -0.97
C ALA A 138 -21.39 -3.86 0.06
N ASP A 139 -21.70 -2.65 -0.39
CA ASP A 139 -22.41 -1.68 0.45
C ASP A 139 -23.80 -2.22 0.79
N PHE A 140 -24.27 -1.95 2.01
CA PHE A 140 -25.58 -2.43 2.46
C PHE A 140 -26.72 -1.73 1.71
N VAL A 141 -27.73 -2.50 1.34
CA VAL A 141 -29.01 -1.93 0.93
C VAL A 141 -29.73 -1.43 2.18
N ASN A 142 -29.90 -0.12 2.29
CA ASN A 142 -30.54 0.51 3.45
C ASN A 142 -31.97 0.92 3.10
N ASP A 143 -32.94 0.10 3.49
CA ASP A 143 -34.38 0.37 3.27
C ASP A 143 -35.05 1.01 4.51
N THR A 144 -34.24 1.55 5.44
CA THR A 144 -34.78 2.14 6.69
C THR A 144 -35.09 3.62 6.58
N GLY A 145 -34.46 4.32 5.63
CA GLY A 145 -34.47 5.77 5.50
C GLY A 145 -33.57 6.51 6.48
N GLU A 146 -32.82 5.80 7.33
CA GLU A 146 -31.86 6.35 8.30
C GLU A 146 -30.45 6.33 7.72
N ARG A 147 -29.91 7.50 7.35
CA ARG A 147 -28.60 7.63 6.65
C ARG A 147 -27.44 7.06 7.45
N GLU A 148 -27.50 7.12 8.77
CA GLU A 148 -26.47 6.59 9.66
C GLU A 148 -26.26 5.08 9.52
N LEU A 149 -27.23 4.38 8.92
CA LEU A 149 -27.13 2.95 8.64
C LEU A 149 -26.44 2.64 7.29
N ASP A 150 -26.09 3.65 6.50
CA ASP A 150 -25.31 3.47 5.26
C ASP A 150 -23.88 2.99 5.55
N ALA A 151 -23.36 3.23 6.75
CA ALA A 151 -22.02 2.82 7.17
C ALA A 151 -21.91 1.38 7.71
N LEU A 152 -23.03 0.60 7.74
CA LEU A 152 -23.05 -0.75 8.34
C LEU A 152 -22.09 -1.74 7.64
N SER A 153 -21.81 -1.56 6.34
CA SER A 153 -20.79 -2.33 5.63
C SER A 153 -19.41 -2.18 6.29
N GLY A 154 -19.08 -0.98 6.77
CA GLY A 154 -17.83 -0.71 7.50
C GLY A 154 -17.74 -1.45 8.84
N LEU A 155 -18.86 -1.52 9.61
CA LEU A 155 -18.90 -2.30 10.86
C LEU A 155 -18.70 -3.80 10.57
N LEU A 156 -19.34 -4.33 9.53
CA LEU A 156 -19.17 -5.73 9.15
C LEU A 156 -17.73 -6.01 8.69
N ILE A 157 -17.13 -5.14 7.87
CA ILE A 157 -15.73 -5.24 7.46
C ILE A 157 -14.84 -5.28 8.71
N THR A 158 -15.02 -4.36 9.65
CA THR A 158 -14.24 -4.31 10.91
C THR A 158 -14.40 -5.58 11.74
N SER A 159 -15.60 -6.15 11.80
CA SER A 159 -15.87 -7.42 12.49
C SER A 159 -15.17 -8.61 11.80
N LEU A 160 -15.16 -8.64 10.46
CA LEU A 160 -14.53 -9.70 9.68
C LEU A 160 -12.99 -9.61 9.67
N GLU A 161 -12.42 -8.40 9.72
CA GLU A 161 -10.97 -8.16 9.79
C GLU A 161 -10.32 -8.69 11.07
N GLN A 162 -11.10 -9.03 12.10
CA GLN A 162 -10.60 -9.73 13.27
C GLN A 162 -10.18 -11.19 12.97
N SER A 163 -10.59 -11.74 11.82
CA SER A 163 -10.27 -13.10 11.39
C SER A 163 -8.83 -13.23 10.95
N LYS A 164 -8.18 -14.31 11.35
CA LYS A 164 -6.88 -14.73 10.83
C LYS A 164 -6.98 -15.52 9.51
N ARG A 165 -8.17 -15.97 9.16
CA ARG A 165 -8.47 -16.84 8.01
C ARG A 165 -9.06 -16.09 6.83
N LEU A 166 -9.62 -14.90 7.06
CA LEU A 166 -10.20 -14.10 6.00
C LEU A 166 -9.24 -13.00 5.56
N SER A 167 -9.24 -12.73 4.27
CA SER A 167 -8.65 -11.53 3.66
C SER A 167 -9.79 -10.67 3.15
N VAL A 168 -10.17 -9.65 3.91
CA VAL A 168 -11.30 -8.79 3.54
C VAL A 168 -10.81 -7.71 2.58
N LEU A 169 -11.44 -7.61 1.40
CA LEU A 169 -11.16 -6.53 0.46
C LEU A 169 -11.63 -5.21 1.06
N THR A 170 -10.73 -4.23 1.11
CA THR A 170 -11.12 -2.90 1.53
C THR A 170 -12.07 -2.26 0.51
N ARG A 171 -12.92 -1.35 0.99
CA ARG A 171 -13.84 -0.61 0.11
C ARG A 171 -13.07 0.16 -0.97
N THR A 172 -11.94 0.75 -0.63
CA THR A 172 -11.07 1.45 -1.59
C THR A 172 -10.55 0.53 -2.68
N MET A 173 -10.06 -0.66 -2.31
CA MET A 173 -9.65 -1.67 -3.29
C MET A 173 -10.80 -2.07 -4.22
N MET A 174 -12.01 -2.23 -3.69
CA MET A 174 -13.18 -2.54 -4.50
C MET A 174 -13.53 -1.40 -5.45
N LEU A 175 -13.49 -0.14 -5.01
CA LEU A 175 -13.72 1.03 -5.86
C LEU A 175 -12.64 1.18 -6.94
N ASP A 176 -11.37 0.91 -6.63
CA ASP A 176 -10.28 0.95 -7.61
C ASP A 176 -10.45 -0.13 -8.69
N LEU A 177 -10.84 -1.34 -8.29
CA LEU A 177 -11.14 -2.40 -9.24
C LEU A 177 -12.36 -2.07 -10.11
N ALA A 178 -13.38 -1.39 -9.56
CA ALA A 178 -14.54 -0.91 -10.31
C ALA A 178 -14.12 0.15 -11.33
N ARG A 179 -13.29 1.13 -10.96
CA ARG A 179 -12.75 2.14 -11.89
C ARG A 179 -11.92 1.50 -13.00
N GLN A 180 -11.07 0.53 -12.69
CA GLN A 180 -10.31 -0.25 -13.69
C GLN A 180 -11.22 -1.07 -14.62
N ALA A 181 -12.45 -1.39 -14.18
CA ALA A 181 -13.46 -2.04 -14.99
C ALA A 181 -14.24 -1.07 -15.90
N GLY A 182 -13.97 0.25 -15.81
CA GLY A 182 -14.61 1.28 -16.63
C GLY A 182 -15.71 2.08 -15.91
N HIS A 183 -15.91 1.87 -14.61
CA HIS A 183 -16.88 2.61 -13.79
C HIS A 183 -16.21 3.81 -13.11
N ALA A 184 -15.96 4.90 -13.86
CA ALA A 184 -15.14 6.04 -13.40
C ALA A 184 -15.71 6.78 -12.17
N ASP A 185 -17.04 6.98 -12.14
CA ASP A 185 -17.74 7.81 -11.14
C ASP A 185 -18.52 6.96 -10.12
N VAL A 186 -17.94 5.85 -9.68
CA VAL A 186 -18.58 4.95 -8.73
C VAL A 186 -18.28 5.34 -7.29
N ASP A 187 -19.32 5.61 -6.51
CA ASP A 187 -19.26 5.83 -5.05
C ASP A 187 -19.92 4.71 -4.25
N LEU A 188 -20.68 3.81 -4.88
CA LEU A 188 -21.43 2.74 -4.23
C LEU A 188 -21.15 1.39 -4.91
N ILE A 189 -20.82 0.39 -4.12
CA ILE A 189 -20.66 -0.99 -4.60
C ILE A 189 -21.95 -1.76 -4.33
N ASP A 190 -22.87 -1.73 -5.27
CA ASP A 190 -24.08 -2.54 -5.24
C ASP A 190 -23.78 -4.04 -5.48
N GLU A 191 -24.79 -4.90 -5.41
CA GLU A 191 -24.64 -6.35 -5.63
C GLU A 191 -24.05 -6.66 -6.99
N ARG A 192 -24.53 -6.00 -8.06
CA ARG A 192 -24.08 -6.22 -9.45
C ARG A 192 -22.62 -5.85 -9.65
N LEU A 193 -22.23 -4.67 -9.18
CA LEU A 193 -20.85 -4.20 -9.25
C LEU A 193 -19.95 -5.02 -8.32
N GLY A 194 -20.46 -5.38 -7.14
CA GLY A 194 -19.82 -6.28 -6.21
C GLY A 194 -19.43 -7.62 -6.83
N HIS A 195 -20.31 -8.22 -7.63
CA HIS A 195 -20.01 -9.43 -8.39
C HIS A 195 -18.87 -9.24 -9.40
N GLU A 196 -18.89 -8.15 -10.16
CA GLU A 196 -17.85 -7.86 -11.14
C GLU A 196 -16.49 -7.67 -10.47
N VAL A 197 -16.46 -6.85 -9.42
CA VAL A 197 -15.26 -6.54 -8.64
C VAL A 197 -14.73 -7.79 -7.92
N ALA A 198 -15.60 -8.57 -7.28
CA ALA A 198 -15.21 -9.79 -6.59
C ALA A 198 -14.58 -10.84 -7.55
N ARG A 199 -15.11 -10.97 -8.78
CA ARG A 199 -14.51 -11.83 -9.82
C ARG A 199 -13.14 -11.35 -10.23
N ARG A 200 -12.98 -10.03 -10.42
CA ARG A 200 -11.72 -9.41 -10.81
C ARG A 200 -10.66 -9.55 -9.72
N ALA A 201 -11.06 -9.38 -8.47
CA ALA A 201 -10.22 -9.62 -7.29
C ALA A 201 -9.96 -11.10 -7.00
N ARG A 202 -10.56 -12.02 -7.75
CA ARG A 202 -10.53 -13.47 -7.48
C ARG A 202 -11.03 -13.81 -6.06
N ALA A 203 -11.95 -13.00 -5.52
CA ALA A 203 -12.55 -13.28 -4.23
C ALA A 203 -13.28 -14.64 -4.25
N GLN A 204 -13.25 -15.31 -3.12
CA GLN A 204 -13.93 -16.59 -2.92
C GLN A 204 -15.35 -16.42 -2.40
N ALA A 205 -15.65 -15.29 -1.76
CA ALA A 205 -16.99 -14.95 -1.32
C ALA A 205 -17.28 -13.46 -1.56
N LEU A 206 -18.50 -13.16 -2.00
CA LEU A 206 -19.09 -11.83 -1.99
C LEU A 206 -20.17 -11.81 -0.92
N LEU A 207 -20.11 -10.87 -0.01
CA LEU A 207 -21.14 -10.61 0.98
C LEU A 207 -22.00 -9.43 0.53
N VAL A 208 -23.28 -9.67 0.44
CA VAL A 208 -24.32 -8.67 0.13
C VAL A 208 -25.28 -8.65 1.30
N ALA A 209 -25.56 -7.47 1.85
CA ALA A 209 -26.45 -7.36 2.97
C ALA A 209 -27.49 -6.26 2.78
N ALA A 210 -28.63 -6.42 3.44
CA ALA A 210 -29.71 -5.44 3.48
C ALA A 210 -30.19 -5.23 4.91
N VAL A 211 -30.55 -4.01 5.26
CA VAL A 211 -31.17 -3.65 6.52
C VAL A 211 -32.57 -3.12 6.28
N HIS A 212 -33.54 -3.71 6.97
CA HIS A 212 -34.95 -3.35 6.89
C HIS A 212 -35.43 -2.95 8.27
N ARG A 213 -36.33 -2.00 8.34
CA ARG A 213 -36.97 -1.56 9.58
C ARG A 213 -38.41 -2.08 9.66
N PHE A 214 -38.76 -2.68 10.79
CA PHE A 214 -40.11 -3.13 11.12
C PHE A 214 -40.47 -2.49 12.46
N ASP A 215 -41.21 -1.41 12.42
CA ASP A 215 -41.61 -0.67 13.63
C ASP A 215 -40.38 -0.15 14.41
N GLN A 216 -40.14 -0.74 15.59
CA GLN A 216 -39.01 -0.45 16.48
C GLN A 216 -37.84 -1.42 16.27
N SER A 217 -38.02 -2.48 15.49
CA SER A 217 -37.02 -3.53 15.28
C SER A 217 -36.41 -3.45 13.89
N TYR A 218 -35.19 -3.95 13.77
CA TYR A 218 -34.45 -4.03 12.50
C TYR A 218 -34.15 -5.48 12.17
N ALA A 219 -34.24 -5.82 10.89
CA ALA A 219 -33.78 -7.09 10.35
C ALA A 219 -32.64 -6.87 9.39
N ILE A 220 -31.53 -7.57 9.61
CA ILE A 220 -30.33 -7.50 8.78
C ILE A 220 -30.14 -8.86 8.12
N GLU A 221 -30.35 -8.90 6.81
CA GLU A 221 -30.12 -10.08 5.98
C GLU A 221 -28.74 -9.98 5.34
N LEU A 222 -27.96 -11.08 5.39
CA LEU A 222 -26.66 -11.19 4.74
C LEU A 222 -26.66 -12.44 3.86
N LYS A 223 -26.32 -12.27 2.60
CA LYS A 223 -26.14 -13.33 1.59
C LYS A 223 -24.65 -13.43 1.24
N ALA A 224 -24.11 -14.63 1.37
CA ALA A 224 -22.77 -14.94 0.86
C ALA A 224 -22.89 -15.67 -0.47
N ILE A 225 -22.17 -15.20 -1.48
CA ILE A 225 -22.26 -15.66 -2.86
C ILE A 225 -20.88 -16.08 -3.34
N ASP A 226 -20.77 -17.21 -4.03
CA ASP A 226 -19.58 -17.57 -4.81
C ASP A 226 -19.57 -16.73 -6.10
N PRO A 227 -18.67 -15.74 -6.25
CA PRO A 227 -18.72 -14.85 -7.41
C PRO A 227 -18.31 -15.53 -8.73
N LYS A 228 -17.68 -16.72 -8.68
CA LYS A 228 -17.30 -17.50 -9.88
C LYS A 228 -18.46 -18.34 -10.40
N ARG A 229 -19.27 -18.91 -9.47
CA ARG A 229 -20.36 -19.83 -9.81
C ARG A 229 -21.72 -19.15 -9.83
N ASP A 230 -21.79 -17.90 -9.36
CA ASP A 230 -23.04 -17.15 -9.17
C ASP A 230 -24.05 -17.94 -8.32
N ALA A 231 -23.56 -18.52 -7.24
CA ALA A 231 -24.32 -19.42 -6.37
C ALA A 231 -24.26 -18.98 -4.92
N TYR A 232 -25.37 -19.07 -4.22
CA TYR A 232 -25.41 -18.79 -2.78
C TYR A 232 -24.60 -19.83 -2.00
N LEU A 233 -23.68 -19.34 -1.16
CA LEU A 233 -22.93 -20.16 -0.20
C LEU A 233 -23.79 -20.38 1.06
N PHE A 234 -24.35 -19.31 1.60
CA PHE A 234 -25.27 -19.29 2.74
C PHE A 234 -25.99 -17.96 2.84
N THR A 235 -27.08 -17.94 3.62
CA THR A 235 -27.80 -16.74 4.03
C THR A 235 -27.89 -16.71 5.54
N LEU A 236 -27.73 -15.52 6.14
CA LEU A 236 -27.87 -15.25 7.56
C LEU A 236 -28.91 -14.16 7.75
N LEU A 237 -29.63 -14.22 8.86
CA LEU A 237 -30.63 -13.22 9.27
C LEU A 237 -30.44 -12.93 10.75
N GLU A 238 -30.20 -11.67 11.08
CA GLU A 238 -30.15 -11.20 12.47
C GLU A 238 -31.20 -10.14 12.72
N LYS A 239 -31.69 -10.10 13.95
CA LYS A 239 -32.64 -9.09 14.41
C LYS A 239 -31.99 -8.21 15.47
N ALA A 240 -32.34 -6.93 15.44
CA ALA A 240 -31.94 -5.96 16.44
C ALA A 240 -33.20 -5.29 17.00
N ASP A 241 -33.39 -5.40 18.30
CA ASP A 241 -34.50 -4.78 19.01
C ASP A 241 -34.12 -3.33 19.37
N GLY A 242 -34.39 -2.44 18.41
CA GLY A 242 -34.00 -1.05 18.46
C GLY A 242 -32.63 -0.78 17.88
N ARG A 243 -32.38 0.51 17.60
CA ARG A 243 -31.17 1.01 16.90
C ARG A 243 -29.89 0.68 17.66
N SER A 244 -29.90 0.76 18.99
CA SER A 244 -28.72 0.48 19.82
C SER A 244 -28.24 -0.98 19.77
N ALA A 245 -29.13 -1.92 19.36
CA ALA A 245 -28.80 -3.33 19.22
C ALA A 245 -28.22 -3.71 17.83
N ILE A 246 -28.17 -2.76 16.87
CA ILE A 246 -27.66 -3.01 15.52
C ILE A 246 -26.18 -3.41 15.54
N PRO A 247 -25.27 -2.74 16.27
CA PRO A 247 -23.86 -3.14 16.31
C PRO A 247 -23.67 -4.59 16.80
N ASP A 248 -24.40 -5.00 17.83
CA ASP A 248 -24.36 -6.39 18.34
C ASP A 248 -24.91 -7.40 17.30
N ALA A 249 -25.89 -7.01 16.50
CA ALA A 249 -26.40 -7.85 15.41
C ALA A 249 -25.36 -8.00 14.28
N ILE A 250 -24.63 -6.93 13.95
CA ILE A 250 -23.53 -6.99 12.99
C ILE A 250 -22.40 -7.89 13.50
N ASP A 251 -22.05 -7.82 14.79
CA ASP A 251 -21.04 -8.70 15.38
C ASP A 251 -21.45 -10.17 15.28
N ARG A 252 -22.73 -10.50 15.58
CA ARG A 252 -23.23 -11.86 15.41
C ARG A 252 -23.20 -12.32 13.95
N LEU A 253 -23.52 -11.44 13.00
CA LEU A 253 -23.40 -11.74 11.56
C LEU A 253 -21.95 -12.00 11.17
N GLY A 254 -21.01 -11.19 11.66
CA GLY A 254 -19.58 -11.37 11.43
C GLY A 254 -19.07 -12.71 11.97
N GLU A 255 -19.41 -13.04 13.24
CA GLU A 255 -19.04 -14.32 13.83
C GLU A 255 -19.65 -15.51 13.07
N GLN A 256 -20.93 -15.46 12.71
CA GLN A 256 -21.59 -16.53 11.95
C GLN A 256 -20.98 -16.66 10.55
N THR A 257 -20.65 -15.55 9.88
CA THR A 257 -19.97 -15.55 8.59
C THR A 257 -18.63 -16.25 8.68
N ARG A 258 -17.81 -15.93 9.70
CA ARG A 258 -16.51 -16.55 9.95
C ARG A 258 -16.65 -18.07 10.17
N ARG A 259 -17.63 -18.50 10.98
CA ARG A 259 -17.96 -19.93 11.19
C ARG A 259 -18.40 -20.63 9.91
N ARG A 260 -19.26 -20.00 9.11
CA ARG A 260 -19.72 -20.53 7.82
C ARG A 260 -18.60 -20.61 6.77
N LEU A 261 -17.59 -19.77 6.89
CA LEU A 261 -16.37 -19.81 6.08
C LEU A 261 -15.28 -20.69 6.74
N HIS A 262 -15.65 -21.56 7.69
CA HIS A 262 -14.82 -22.58 8.34
C HIS A 262 -13.62 -22.05 9.13
N GLU A 263 -13.75 -20.87 9.75
CA GLU A 263 -12.80 -20.48 10.77
C GLU A 263 -13.01 -21.34 12.04
N PRO A 264 -11.92 -21.87 12.65
CA PRO A 264 -12.01 -22.67 13.85
C PRO A 264 -12.70 -21.90 15.00
N GLU A 265 -13.57 -22.56 15.75
CA GLU A 265 -14.32 -21.94 16.85
C GLU A 265 -13.43 -21.27 17.90
N GLY A 266 -12.25 -21.88 18.16
CA GLY A 266 -11.25 -21.29 19.05
C GLY A 266 -10.70 -19.97 18.56
N ASP A 267 -10.49 -19.81 17.25
CA ASP A 267 -10.01 -18.56 16.63
C ASP A 267 -11.11 -17.49 16.64
N VAL A 268 -12.38 -17.89 16.36
CA VAL A 268 -13.53 -16.99 16.43
C VAL A 268 -13.70 -16.46 17.86
N ALA A 269 -13.62 -17.35 18.87
CA ALA A 269 -13.77 -16.98 20.27
C ALA A 269 -12.59 -16.12 20.79
N ALA A 270 -11.36 -16.42 20.37
CA ALA A 270 -10.16 -15.67 20.78
C ALA A 270 -10.14 -14.23 20.22
N ALA A 271 -10.77 -14.01 19.07
CA ALA A 271 -10.84 -12.70 18.42
C ALA A 271 -12.16 -11.95 18.73
N ARG A 272 -12.88 -12.35 19.77
CA ARG A 272 -14.20 -11.79 20.13
C ARG A 272 -14.05 -10.46 20.85
N VAL A 273 -13.82 -9.40 20.08
CA VAL A 273 -13.93 -8.02 20.57
C VAL A 273 -15.21 -7.44 19.95
N ARG A 274 -16.18 -7.06 20.77
CA ARG A 274 -17.40 -6.43 20.25
C ARG A 274 -17.06 -5.13 19.54
N VAL A 275 -17.50 -4.98 18.31
CA VAL A 275 -17.23 -3.76 17.52
C VAL A 275 -17.80 -2.53 18.22
N ALA A 276 -18.98 -2.64 18.82
CA ALA A 276 -19.57 -1.56 19.61
C ALA A 276 -18.73 -1.15 20.84
N GLU A 277 -18.02 -2.09 21.47
CA GLU A 277 -17.14 -1.80 22.62
C GLU A 277 -15.75 -1.36 22.19
N ALA A 278 -15.27 -1.90 21.07
CA ALA A 278 -13.95 -1.66 20.53
C ALA A 278 -13.83 -0.33 19.76
N VAL A 279 -14.92 0.11 19.17
CA VAL A 279 -14.95 1.26 18.27
C VAL A 279 -15.73 2.40 18.93
N THR A 280 -17.05 2.35 18.90
CA THR A 280 -17.95 3.32 19.53
C THR A 280 -19.35 2.73 19.69
N GLY A 281 -20.06 3.11 20.75
CA GLY A 281 -21.47 2.77 20.92
C GLY A 281 -22.43 3.65 20.10
N SER A 282 -21.93 4.69 19.40
CA SER A 282 -22.74 5.60 18.61
C SER A 282 -22.61 5.33 17.11
N LEU A 283 -23.68 4.91 16.47
CA LEU A 283 -23.72 4.72 15.02
C LEU A 283 -23.41 6.01 14.24
N GLU A 284 -23.86 7.16 14.73
CA GLU A 284 -23.57 8.46 14.14
C GLU A 284 -22.08 8.82 14.23
N ALA A 285 -21.44 8.56 15.39
CA ALA A 285 -20.00 8.72 15.53
C ALA A 285 -19.22 7.78 14.59
N PHE A 286 -19.72 6.54 14.43
CA PHE A 286 -19.13 5.57 13.52
C PHE A 286 -19.27 5.98 12.06
N GLU A 287 -20.43 6.49 11.64
CA GLU A 287 -20.63 7.01 10.28
C GLU A 287 -19.58 8.08 9.92
N HIS A 288 -19.42 9.09 10.80
CA HIS A 288 -18.39 10.11 10.63
C HIS A 288 -16.99 9.50 10.58
N TYR A 289 -16.66 8.58 11.47
CA TYR A 289 -15.37 7.89 11.47
C TYR A 289 -15.14 7.15 10.15
N PHE A 290 -16.11 6.37 9.70
CA PHE A 290 -16.01 5.58 8.47
C PHE A 290 -15.85 6.46 7.23
N ARG A 291 -16.60 7.55 7.14
CA ARG A 291 -16.44 8.57 6.08
C ARG A 291 -15.05 9.22 6.15
N GLY A 292 -14.55 9.50 7.34
CA GLY A 292 -13.20 9.99 7.56
C GLY A 292 -12.12 9.01 7.05
N VAL A 293 -12.29 7.70 7.30
CA VAL A 293 -11.38 6.66 6.77
C VAL A 293 -11.36 6.66 5.24
N GLN A 294 -12.51 6.71 4.60
CA GLN A 294 -12.61 6.77 3.13
C GLN A 294 -11.90 8.00 2.54
N LEU A 295 -12.09 9.15 3.18
CA LEU A 295 -11.41 10.40 2.77
C LEU A 295 -9.90 10.33 3.00
N GLN A 296 -9.46 9.73 4.10
CA GLN A 296 -8.03 9.54 4.39
C GLN A 296 -7.37 8.60 3.39
N GLU A 297 -8.03 7.51 3.00
CA GLU A 297 -7.53 6.57 1.99
C GLU A 297 -7.35 7.21 0.62
N THR A 298 -8.10 8.27 0.32
CA THR A 298 -7.95 9.11 -0.87
C THR A 298 -7.14 10.39 -0.62
N THR A 299 -6.32 10.43 0.44
CA THR A 299 -5.44 11.56 0.85
C THR A 299 -6.14 12.90 1.09
N ARG A 300 -7.45 12.91 1.18
CA ARG A 300 -8.23 14.11 1.54
C ARG A 300 -8.16 14.37 3.05
N TYR A 301 -6.94 14.52 3.57
CA TYR A 301 -6.68 14.60 5.01
C TYR A 301 -7.45 15.71 5.71
N GLU A 302 -7.58 16.90 5.11
CA GLU A 302 -8.36 17.99 5.69
C GLU A 302 -9.82 17.61 5.93
N HIS A 303 -10.46 16.98 4.94
CA HIS A 303 -11.83 16.55 5.03
C HIS A 303 -11.97 15.35 6.00
N ALA A 304 -11.02 14.42 5.96
CA ALA A 304 -10.97 13.31 6.89
C ALA A 304 -10.88 13.77 8.35
N ILE A 305 -10.05 14.77 8.65
CA ILE A 305 -9.90 15.35 9.98
C ILE A 305 -11.21 16.00 10.44
N LYS A 306 -11.94 16.70 9.55
CA LYS A 306 -13.27 17.28 9.87
C LYS A 306 -14.25 16.18 10.29
N GLU A 307 -14.28 15.06 9.58
CA GLU A 307 -15.14 13.91 9.90
C GLU A 307 -14.72 13.24 11.22
N TYR A 308 -13.44 13.00 11.43
CA TYR A 308 -12.95 12.43 12.70
C TYR A 308 -13.22 13.34 13.89
N ARG A 309 -13.11 14.65 13.73
CA ARG A 309 -13.50 15.62 14.78
C ARG A 309 -15.01 15.60 15.03
N ALA A 310 -15.85 15.36 14.01
CA ALA A 310 -17.28 15.16 14.21
C ALA A 310 -17.53 13.88 15.04
N ALA A 311 -16.88 12.78 14.71
CA ALA A 311 -16.96 11.53 15.46
C ALA A 311 -16.56 11.71 16.94
N THR A 312 -15.45 12.41 17.22
CA THR A 312 -14.96 12.65 18.59
C THR A 312 -15.79 13.68 19.36
N ARG A 313 -16.55 14.54 18.70
CA ARG A 313 -17.52 15.42 19.38
C ARG A 313 -18.76 14.64 19.86
N ILE A 314 -19.20 13.64 19.09
CA ILE A 314 -20.33 12.77 19.44
C ILE A 314 -19.91 11.78 20.51
N ASP A 315 -18.76 11.13 20.32
CA ASP A 315 -18.18 10.22 21.29
C ASP A 315 -16.72 10.61 21.64
N PRO A 316 -16.51 11.40 22.70
CA PRO A 316 -15.19 11.83 23.14
C PRO A 316 -14.26 10.67 23.56
N THR A 317 -14.81 9.46 23.76
CA THR A 317 -14.04 8.28 24.16
C THR A 317 -13.60 7.42 22.96
N PHE A 318 -13.93 7.83 21.75
CA PHE A 318 -13.65 7.08 20.52
C PHE A 318 -12.14 7.11 20.19
N ALA A 319 -11.39 6.17 20.76
CA ALA A 319 -9.92 6.10 20.65
C ALA A 319 -9.42 6.06 19.21
N SER A 320 -10.05 5.23 18.35
CA SER A 320 -9.67 5.10 16.94
C SER A 320 -9.81 6.41 16.19
N ALA A 321 -10.88 7.19 16.43
CA ALA A 321 -11.06 8.49 15.80
C ALA A 321 -9.99 9.50 16.24
N HIS A 322 -9.62 9.51 17.52
CA HIS A 322 -8.52 10.32 18.03
C HIS A 322 -7.16 9.93 17.40
N TYR A 323 -6.88 8.63 17.29
CA TYR A 323 -5.69 8.14 16.60
C TYR A 323 -5.65 8.61 15.14
N ARG A 324 -6.78 8.52 14.42
CA ARG A 324 -6.86 8.98 13.03
C ARG A 324 -6.68 10.49 12.88
N ILE A 325 -7.13 11.30 13.83
CA ILE A 325 -6.82 12.75 13.87
C ILE A 325 -5.32 12.96 13.99
N ALA A 326 -4.65 12.24 14.90
CA ALA A 326 -3.21 12.37 15.08
C ALA A 326 -2.44 11.93 13.82
N TYR A 327 -2.83 10.81 13.21
CA TYR A 327 -2.22 10.29 11.99
C TYR A 327 -2.43 11.23 10.79
N ALA A 328 -3.67 11.53 10.45
CA ALA A 328 -4.00 12.41 9.33
C ALA A 328 -3.47 13.83 9.53
N GLY A 329 -3.50 14.33 10.78
CA GLY A 329 -2.98 15.63 11.15
C GLY A 329 -1.50 15.78 10.96
N PHE A 330 -0.73 14.72 11.23
CA PHE A 330 0.70 14.70 10.98
C PHE A 330 1.02 14.90 9.49
N PHE A 331 0.36 14.17 8.60
CA PHE A 331 0.58 14.28 7.15
C PHE A 331 -0.01 15.57 6.55
N HIS A 332 -1.10 16.08 7.13
CA HIS A 332 -1.70 17.34 6.70
C HIS A 332 -0.95 18.59 7.21
N GLY A 333 -0.11 18.42 8.23
CA GLY A 333 0.62 19.53 8.83
C GLY A 333 -0.16 20.28 9.91
N LEU A 334 -1.04 19.60 10.66
CA LEU A 334 -1.63 20.19 11.86
C LEU A 334 -0.54 20.59 12.88
N PRO A 335 -0.78 21.62 13.70
CA PRO A 335 0.15 22.02 14.74
C PRO A 335 0.52 20.83 15.65
N ALA A 336 1.81 20.67 15.96
CA ALA A 336 2.31 19.57 16.78
C ALA A 336 1.60 19.43 18.16
N PRO A 337 1.17 20.51 18.85
CA PRO A 337 0.39 20.39 20.08
C PRO A 337 -0.98 19.72 19.86
N GLU A 338 -1.65 20.02 18.76
CA GLU A 338 -2.95 19.42 18.44
C GLU A 338 -2.81 17.93 18.10
N THR A 339 -1.83 17.59 17.28
CA THR A 339 -1.52 16.19 16.94
C THR A 339 -1.18 15.37 18.18
N ARG A 340 -0.39 15.93 19.11
CA ARG A 340 -0.09 15.30 20.40
C ARG A 340 -1.32 15.15 21.29
N SER A 341 -2.13 16.17 21.42
CA SER A 341 -3.39 16.08 22.19
C SER A 341 -4.30 14.97 21.69
N ALA A 342 -4.37 14.80 20.37
CA ALA A 342 -5.17 13.73 19.76
C ALA A 342 -4.60 12.32 20.09
N ILE A 343 -3.28 12.11 19.96
CA ILE A 343 -2.71 10.79 20.29
C ILE A 343 -2.80 10.49 21.80
N GLU A 344 -2.65 11.48 22.66
CA GLU A 344 -2.86 11.32 24.10
C GLU A 344 -4.30 10.91 24.45
N ALA A 345 -5.29 11.48 23.74
CA ALA A 345 -6.68 11.07 23.89
C ALA A 345 -6.89 9.62 23.42
N ALA A 346 -6.30 9.23 22.29
CA ALA A 346 -6.33 7.84 21.83
C ALA A 346 -5.70 6.88 22.86
N MET A 347 -4.58 7.24 23.46
CA MET A 347 -3.93 6.45 24.50
C MET A 347 -4.78 6.32 25.77
N ARG A 348 -5.42 7.42 26.24
CA ARG A 348 -6.28 7.39 27.44
C ARG A 348 -7.48 6.44 27.24
N HIS A 349 -8.07 6.40 26.05
CA HIS A 349 -9.25 5.62 25.76
C HIS A 349 -8.94 4.27 25.07
N GLY A 350 -7.68 4.00 24.76
CA GLY A 350 -7.21 2.82 24.03
C GLY A 350 -7.35 1.48 24.75
N GLY A 351 -7.83 1.47 26.00
CA GLY A 351 -8.01 0.22 26.76
C GLY A 351 -9.04 -0.75 26.18
N ARG A 352 -9.98 -0.24 25.36
CA ARG A 352 -11.08 -1.02 24.77
C ARG A 352 -10.84 -1.44 23.34
N VAL A 353 -9.88 -0.80 22.62
CA VAL A 353 -9.59 -1.14 21.22
C VAL A 353 -8.93 -2.52 21.09
N PRO A 354 -9.09 -3.20 19.94
CA PRO A 354 -8.42 -4.47 19.67
C PRO A 354 -6.91 -4.39 19.89
N ALA A 355 -6.29 -5.52 20.25
CA ALA A 355 -4.87 -5.58 20.59
C ALA A 355 -3.98 -5.06 19.45
N LYS A 356 -4.33 -5.33 18.18
CA LYS A 356 -3.67 -4.82 16.98
C LYS A 356 -3.69 -3.29 16.96
N GLU A 357 -4.85 -2.70 17.04
CA GLU A 357 -5.02 -1.26 16.97
C GLU A 357 -4.34 -0.54 18.13
N ARG A 358 -4.39 -1.14 19.32
CA ARG A 358 -3.65 -0.63 20.49
C ARG A 358 -2.15 -0.54 20.22
N GLN A 359 -1.55 -1.53 19.56
CA GLN A 359 -0.14 -1.48 19.18
C GLN A 359 0.14 -0.37 18.17
N LEU A 360 -0.76 -0.15 17.20
CA LEU A 360 -0.62 0.95 16.23
C LEU A 360 -0.69 2.32 16.93
N ILE A 361 -1.63 2.50 17.87
CA ILE A 361 -1.74 3.72 18.68
C ILE A 361 -0.48 3.95 19.50
N MET A 362 0.00 2.91 20.22
CA MET A 362 1.23 3.00 21.05
C MET A 362 2.48 3.29 20.20
N GLY A 363 2.61 2.64 19.05
CA GLY A 363 3.72 2.88 18.13
C GLY A 363 3.72 4.32 17.60
N TRP A 364 2.54 4.83 17.25
CA TRP A 364 2.38 6.21 16.78
C TRP A 364 2.65 7.24 17.88
N ASP A 365 2.18 6.98 19.10
CA ASP A 365 2.50 7.81 20.27
C ASP A 365 4.01 7.85 20.53
N ALA A 366 4.67 6.70 20.54
CA ALA A 366 6.12 6.63 20.71
C ALA A 366 6.86 7.45 19.63
N ARG A 367 6.43 7.33 18.37
CA ARG A 367 6.99 8.08 17.23
C ARG A 367 6.83 9.59 17.40
N LEU A 368 5.60 10.06 17.68
CA LEU A 368 5.31 11.50 17.83
C LEU A 368 6.04 12.14 19.00
N ASN A 369 6.42 11.34 19.99
CA ASN A 369 7.21 11.78 21.15
C ASN A 369 8.73 11.54 21.00
N GLY A 370 9.21 11.18 19.79
CA GLY A 370 10.63 10.98 19.50
C GLY A 370 11.24 9.71 20.12
N ARG A 371 10.41 8.78 20.65
CA ARG A 371 10.85 7.51 21.23
C ARG A 371 10.97 6.45 20.14
N ASN A 372 11.85 6.72 19.16
CA ASN A 372 11.94 5.97 17.90
C ASN A 372 12.25 4.48 18.09
N GLU A 373 13.19 4.13 18.99
CA GLU A 373 13.53 2.72 19.28
C GLU A 373 12.38 1.96 19.95
N GLU A 374 11.56 2.67 20.75
CA GLU A 374 10.37 2.08 21.35
C GLU A 374 9.31 1.83 20.27
N ALA A 375 9.08 2.80 19.37
CA ALA A 375 8.17 2.66 18.23
C ALA A 375 8.57 1.48 17.34
N GLU A 376 9.84 1.35 17.00
CA GLU A 376 10.38 0.23 16.21
C GLU A 376 10.08 -1.11 16.88
N ARG A 377 10.37 -1.25 18.19
CA ARG A 377 10.07 -2.49 18.92
C ARG A 377 8.58 -2.82 18.96
N ILE A 378 7.71 -1.80 19.03
CA ILE A 378 6.26 -1.99 19.03
C ILE A 378 5.80 -2.46 17.65
N TYR A 379 6.22 -1.78 16.57
CA TYR A 379 5.84 -2.15 15.21
C TYR A 379 6.41 -3.50 14.79
N ALA A 380 7.64 -3.84 15.18
CA ALA A 380 8.21 -5.16 14.92
C ALA A 380 7.41 -6.29 15.60
N ARG A 381 6.98 -6.08 16.86
CA ARG A 381 6.10 -7.04 17.56
C ARG A 381 4.73 -7.14 16.89
N ALA A 382 4.17 -6.01 16.47
CA ALA A 382 2.91 -6.00 15.74
C ALA A 382 3.03 -6.79 14.42
N ALA A 383 4.07 -6.54 13.63
CA ALA A 383 4.31 -7.25 12.36
C ALA A 383 4.52 -8.76 12.56
N ALA A 384 5.18 -9.16 13.64
CA ALA A 384 5.34 -10.58 14.00
C ALA A 384 4.01 -11.23 14.44
N ALA A 385 3.15 -10.48 15.17
CA ALA A 385 1.87 -10.99 15.65
C ALA A 385 0.78 -11.00 14.54
N TYR A 386 0.86 -10.09 13.58
CA TYR A 386 -0.12 -9.90 12.50
C TYR A 386 0.57 -9.85 11.13
N PRO A 387 1.27 -10.92 10.70
CA PRO A 387 2.09 -10.93 9.48
C PRO A 387 1.26 -10.76 8.20
N ASP A 388 -0.04 -11.03 8.28
CA ASP A 388 -0.98 -10.93 7.16
C ASP A 388 -1.84 -9.67 7.21
N ASP A 389 -1.50 -8.72 8.07
CA ASP A 389 -2.18 -7.43 8.13
C ASP A 389 -1.36 -6.38 7.34
N LYS A 390 -1.96 -5.88 6.26
CA LYS A 390 -1.30 -4.91 5.38
C LYS A 390 -0.99 -3.59 6.07
N GLN A 391 -1.89 -3.13 6.97
CA GLN A 391 -1.72 -1.87 7.68
C GLN A 391 -0.58 -1.97 8.70
N VAL A 392 -0.49 -3.10 9.40
CA VAL A 392 0.63 -3.34 10.34
C VAL A 392 1.96 -3.39 9.60
N SER A 393 2.02 -4.12 8.48
CA SER A 393 3.20 -4.16 7.62
C SER A 393 3.58 -2.78 7.14
N PHE A 394 2.62 -2.01 6.62
CA PHE A 394 2.84 -0.65 6.16
C PHE A 394 3.39 0.25 7.28
N MET A 395 2.76 0.24 8.47
CA MET A 395 3.19 1.09 9.59
C MET A 395 4.59 0.76 10.12
N ALA A 396 4.99 -0.52 10.04
CA ALA A 396 6.36 -0.91 10.36
C ALA A 396 7.36 -0.34 9.33
N GLY A 397 7.06 -0.46 8.03
CA GLY A 397 7.85 0.15 6.96
C GLY A 397 7.88 1.67 7.08
N GLU A 398 6.73 2.30 7.31
CA GLU A 398 6.56 3.74 7.46
C GLU A 398 7.41 4.34 8.59
N HIS A 399 7.53 3.64 9.72
CA HIS A 399 8.42 4.06 10.79
C HIS A 399 9.90 3.96 10.36
N LEU A 400 10.28 2.84 9.75
CA LEU A 400 11.67 2.57 9.37
C LEU A 400 12.18 3.48 8.25
N ILE A 401 11.36 3.73 7.20
CA ILE A 401 11.75 4.63 6.09
C ILE A 401 12.02 6.05 6.61
N HIS A 402 11.15 6.54 7.48
CA HIS A 402 11.33 7.86 8.08
C HIS A 402 12.54 7.95 9.04
N TRP A 403 13.05 6.82 9.49
CA TRP A 403 14.28 6.74 10.26
C TRP A 403 15.52 6.40 9.40
N GLY A 404 15.37 6.41 8.08
CA GLY A 404 16.45 6.16 7.12
C GLY A 404 16.89 4.70 7.03
N LYS A 405 16.12 3.77 7.60
CA LYS A 405 16.38 2.32 7.57
C LYS A 405 15.73 1.66 6.35
N PHE A 406 16.16 2.08 5.16
CA PHE A 406 15.54 1.67 3.88
C PHE A 406 15.66 0.18 3.58
N ALA A 407 16.77 -0.45 3.96
CA ALA A 407 16.94 -1.90 3.76
C ALA A 407 16.00 -2.72 4.63
N GLU A 408 15.64 -2.19 5.80
CA GLU A 408 14.74 -2.83 6.75
C GLU A 408 13.27 -2.51 6.45
N SER A 409 12.96 -1.32 5.90
CA SER A 409 11.60 -0.90 5.53
C SER A 409 11.08 -1.62 4.28
N LEU A 410 11.92 -1.83 3.27
CA LEU A 410 11.54 -2.42 1.99
C LEU A 410 10.76 -3.75 2.11
N PRO A 411 11.18 -4.75 2.91
CA PRO A 411 10.42 -6.00 3.06
C PRO A 411 9.01 -5.79 3.62
N HIS A 412 8.82 -4.79 4.47
CA HIS A 412 7.52 -4.46 5.05
C HIS A 412 6.58 -3.86 4.01
N PHE A 413 7.07 -2.94 3.16
CA PHE A 413 6.27 -2.39 2.07
C PHE A 413 5.99 -3.42 0.98
N GLU A 414 6.97 -4.28 0.63
CA GLU A 414 6.74 -5.40 -0.29
C GLU A 414 5.68 -6.38 0.25
N ARG A 415 5.68 -6.63 1.57
CA ARG A 415 4.62 -7.42 2.20
C ARG A 415 3.26 -6.71 2.12
N ALA A 416 3.20 -5.41 2.38
CA ALA A 416 1.96 -4.64 2.25
C ALA A 416 1.42 -4.68 0.80
N VAL A 417 2.28 -4.54 -0.21
CA VAL A 417 1.92 -4.68 -1.64
C VAL A 417 1.49 -6.10 -1.97
N ALA A 418 2.11 -7.13 -1.39
CA ALA A 418 1.70 -8.52 -1.62
C ALA A 418 0.31 -8.82 -1.04
N LEU A 419 -0.02 -8.20 0.09
CA LEU A 419 -1.34 -8.33 0.74
C LEU A 419 -2.42 -7.49 0.03
N ASP A 420 -2.06 -6.33 -0.49
CA ASP A 420 -2.93 -5.46 -1.26
C ASP A 420 -2.17 -4.86 -2.45
N PRO A 421 -2.18 -5.51 -3.61
CA PRO A 421 -1.48 -5.05 -4.80
C PRO A 421 -2.00 -3.71 -5.36
N THR A 422 -3.14 -3.23 -4.91
CA THR A 422 -3.71 -1.94 -5.36
C THR A 422 -3.36 -0.79 -4.43
N TRP A 423 -2.71 -1.05 -3.29
CA TRP A 423 -2.38 -0.03 -2.32
C TRP A 423 -1.21 0.84 -2.79
N GLU A 424 -1.55 1.98 -3.35
CA GLU A 424 -0.60 2.90 -4.00
C GLU A 424 0.47 3.44 -3.05
N TRP A 425 0.13 3.74 -1.78
CA TRP A 425 1.11 4.18 -0.78
C TRP A 425 2.22 3.15 -0.54
N ALA A 426 1.86 1.88 -0.44
CA ALA A 426 2.86 0.83 -0.25
C ALA A 426 3.75 0.68 -1.50
N ARG A 427 3.15 0.75 -2.71
CA ARG A 427 3.88 0.76 -3.98
C ARG A 427 4.85 1.95 -4.08
N PHE A 428 4.38 3.14 -3.71
CA PHE A 428 5.17 4.35 -3.69
C PHE A 428 6.44 4.18 -2.84
N HIS A 429 6.28 3.69 -1.60
CA HIS A 429 7.41 3.48 -0.69
C HIS A 429 8.37 2.37 -1.15
N VAL A 430 7.88 1.33 -1.86
CA VAL A 430 8.78 0.35 -2.48
C VAL A 430 9.70 1.02 -3.50
N VAL A 431 9.18 1.92 -4.34
CA VAL A 431 10.03 2.68 -5.28
C VAL A 431 11.00 3.57 -4.51
N ASP A 432 10.54 4.26 -3.49
CA ASP A 432 11.38 5.15 -2.68
C ASP A 432 12.54 4.40 -2.01
N ASP A 433 12.26 3.27 -1.35
CA ASP A 433 13.29 2.45 -0.71
C ASP A 433 14.31 1.93 -1.73
N LEU A 434 13.84 1.44 -2.89
CA LEU A 434 14.73 0.98 -3.95
C LEU A 434 15.63 2.11 -4.48
N LEU A 435 15.09 3.32 -4.63
CA LEU A 435 15.85 4.49 -5.04
C LEU A 435 16.90 4.88 -3.97
N ALA A 436 16.51 4.86 -2.70
CA ALA A 436 17.40 5.15 -1.58
C ALA A 436 18.54 4.14 -1.45
N LEU A 437 18.26 2.87 -1.75
CA LEU A 437 19.24 1.79 -1.75
C LEU A 437 20.12 1.76 -3.01
N GLY A 438 19.93 2.69 -3.95
CA GLY A 438 20.65 2.69 -5.23
C GLY A 438 20.25 1.57 -6.21
N ARG A 439 19.15 0.87 -5.93
CA ARG A 439 18.61 -0.22 -6.76
C ARG A 439 17.77 0.34 -7.93
N PHE A 440 18.37 1.25 -8.71
CA PHE A 440 17.67 2.06 -9.72
C PHE A 440 16.99 1.21 -10.81
N GLY A 441 17.63 0.13 -11.24
CA GLY A 441 17.06 -0.79 -12.24
C GLY A 441 15.74 -1.41 -11.75
N GLU A 442 15.71 -1.89 -10.51
CA GLU A 442 14.51 -2.49 -9.92
C GLU A 442 13.42 -1.44 -9.69
N ALA A 443 13.78 -0.24 -9.22
CA ALA A 443 12.83 0.87 -9.08
C ALA A 443 12.18 1.20 -10.43
N LEU A 444 12.99 1.28 -11.50
CA LEU A 444 12.51 1.56 -12.85
C LEU A 444 11.58 0.45 -13.36
N ASP A 445 11.95 -0.82 -13.19
CA ASP A 445 11.11 -1.95 -13.59
C ASP A 445 9.76 -1.98 -12.85
N ARG A 446 9.76 -1.66 -11.54
CA ARG A 446 8.53 -1.55 -10.75
C ARG A 446 7.65 -0.41 -11.24
N ALA A 447 8.22 0.78 -11.41
CA ALA A 447 7.48 1.96 -11.87
C ALA A 447 6.91 1.76 -13.30
N GLN A 448 7.67 1.17 -14.23
CA GLN A 448 7.20 0.86 -15.58
C GLN A 448 6.02 -0.12 -15.59
N ARG A 449 6.10 -1.19 -14.79
CA ARG A 449 5.00 -2.14 -14.65
C ARG A 449 3.73 -1.46 -14.12
N TRP A 450 3.86 -0.60 -13.13
CA TRP A 450 2.69 0.07 -12.54
C TRP A 450 2.07 1.11 -13.47
N VAL A 451 2.86 1.82 -14.28
CA VAL A 451 2.32 2.65 -15.37
C VAL A 451 1.57 1.80 -16.40
N HIS A 452 2.07 0.60 -16.70
CA HIS A 452 1.38 -0.31 -17.62
C HIS A 452 0.07 -0.84 -17.04
N GLU A 453 0.03 -1.14 -15.73
CA GLU A 453 -1.16 -1.60 -15.02
C GLU A 453 -2.21 -0.50 -14.87
N LYS A 454 -1.77 0.71 -14.52
CA LYS A 454 -2.64 1.86 -14.24
C LYS A 454 -1.90 3.15 -14.64
N PRO A 455 -2.10 3.66 -15.85
CA PRO A 455 -1.44 4.88 -16.35
C PRO A 455 -2.12 6.14 -15.80
N ASP A 456 -1.88 6.46 -14.54
CA ASP A 456 -2.38 7.67 -13.88
C ASP A 456 -1.27 8.65 -13.49
N SER A 457 -1.67 9.80 -12.96
CA SER A 457 -0.79 10.87 -12.50
C SER A 457 0.31 10.37 -11.54
N ASP A 458 -0.03 9.49 -10.61
CA ASP A 458 0.88 9.03 -9.58
C ASP A 458 1.92 8.05 -10.12
N THR A 459 1.49 7.08 -10.92
CA THR A 459 2.41 6.09 -11.52
C THR A 459 3.36 6.75 -12.52
N TRP A 460 2.92 7.73 -13.30
CA TRP A 460 3.79 8.52 -14.18
C TRP A 460 4.82 9.33 -13.38
N ARG A 461 4.44 9.87 -12.23
CA ARG A 461 5.37 10.59 -11.34
C ARG A 461 6.45 9.68 -10.79
N TRP A 462 6.09 8.48 -10.32
CA TRP A 462 7.07 7.50 -9.83
C TRP A 462 8.03 7.07 -10.93
N LEU A 463 7.50 6.86 -12.14
CA LEU A 463 8.32 6.56 -13.31
C LEU A 463 9.28 7.72 -13.62
N SER A 464 8.83 8.97 -13.55
CA SER A 464 9.69 10.15 -13.75
C SER A 464 10.86 10.15 -12.76
N ARG A 465 10.60 9.87 -11.49
CA ARG A 465 11.65 9.79 -10.45
C ARG A 465 12.65 8.64 -10.72
N ALA A 466 12.15 7.47 -11.02
CA ALA A 466 12.99 6.31 -11.31
C ALA A 466 13.85 6.52 -12.57
N LEU A 467 13.30 7.15 -13.61
CA LEU A 467 14.04 7.55 -14.81
C LEU A 467 15.11 8.59 -14.50
N THR A 468 14.80 9.60 -13.65
CA THR A 468 15.76 10.61 -13.21
C THR A 468 16.95 9.96 -12.50
N ALA A 469 16.69 9.06 -11.56
CA ALA A 469 17.72 8.31 -10.83
C ALA A 469 18.52 7.37 -11.75
N SER A 470 17.91 6.89 -12.82
CA SER A 470 18.57 6.05 -13.85
C SER A 470 19.32 6.86 -14.93
N GLY A 471 19.38 8.19 -14.83
CA GLY A 471 20.06 9.07 -15.79
C GLY A 471 19.30 9.31 -17.11
N LYS A 472 18.05 8.86 -17.21
CA LYS A 472 17.21 9.01 -18.42
C LYS A 472 16.38 10.28 -18.35
N PHE A 473 17.06 11.44 -18.30
CA PHE A 473 16.45 12.73 -17.95
C PHE A 473 15.38 13.21 -18.94
N SER A 474 15.56 12.98 -20.23
CA SER A 474 14.56 13.39 -21.25
C SER A 474 13.27 12.58 -21.11
N GLU A 475 13.38 11.27 -20.90
CA GLU A 475 12.23 10.37 -20.64
C GLU A 475 11.55 10.73 -19.31
N ALA A 476 12.38 11.07 -18.30
CA ALA A 476 11.89 11.52 -17.00
C ALA A 476 11.04 12.79 -17.08
N ALA A 477 11.53 13.80 -17.81
CA ALA A 477 10.78 15.04 -18.02
C ALA A 477 9.46 14.81 -18.77
N GLU A 478 9.44 13.87 -19.73
CA GLU A 478 8.21 13.49 -20.44
C GLU A 478 7.23 12.74 -19.53
N ALA A 479 7.71 11.76 -18.76
CA ALA A 479 6.87 11.05 -17.77
C ALA A 479 6.32 12.03 -16.74
N GLY A 480 7.13 12.99 -16.28
CA GLY A 480 6.69 14.06 -15.39
C GLY A 480 5.58 14.94 -16.01
N ARG A 481 5.70 15.32 -17.29
CA ARG A 481 4.60 16.05 -17.98
C ARG A 481 3.32 15.25 -18.06
N ARG A 482 3.40 13.95 -18.31
CA ARG A 482 2.22 13.07 -18.29
C ARG A 482 1.59 12.97 -16.91
N SER A 483 2.40 13.06 -15.85
CA SER A 483 1.87 13.07 -14.48
C SER A 483 1.09 14.35 -14.12
N MET A 484 1.25 15.43 -14.89
CA MET A 484 0.44 16.67 -14.75
C MET A 484 -0.88 16.64 -15.53
N GLY A 485 -1.14 15.58 -16.30
CA GLY A 485 -2.41 15.38 -17.00
C GLY A 485 -3.59 15.23 -16.04
N GLU A 486 -4.80 15.12 -16.59
CA GLU A 486 -6.05 15.07 -15.81
C GLU A 486 -5.91 14.26 -14.52
N HIS A 487 -6.23 14.92 -13.39
CA HIS A 487 -6.18 14.34 -12.04
C HIS A 487 -7.28 13.29 -11.89
N SER A 488 -7.12 12.15 -12.52
CA SER A 488 -8.09 11.05 -12.56
C SER A 488 -7.84 9.97 -11.49
N GLY A 489 -6.83 10.15 -10.65
CA GLY A 489 -6.53 9.22 -9.56
C GLY A 489 -7.34 9.52 -8.28
N PRO A 490 -7.64 8.49 -7.47
CA PRO A 490 -8.30 8.65 -6.17
C PRO A 490 -7.46 9.48 -5.18
N TRP A 491 -6.17 9.58 -5.44
CA TRP A 491 -5.16 10.27 -4.66
C TRP A 491 -4.96 11.67 -5.24
N ASN A 492 -5.79 12.60 -4.87
CA ASN A 492 -5.69 13.98 -5.31
C ASN A 492 -4.42 14.65 -4.75
N PHE A 493 -3.26 14.08 -5.11
CA PHE A 493 -1.98 14.69 -4.76
C PHE A 493 -1.90 16.06 -5.39
N PRO A 494 -1.47 17.08 -4.64
CA PRO A 494 -1.29 18.40 -5.17
C PRO A 494 -0.34 18.39 -6.38
N ASP A 495 -0.69 19.14 -7.40
CA ASP A 495 0.03 19.25 -8.68
C ASP A 495 1.53 19.61 -8.50
N TYR A 496 1.89 20.30 -7.41
CA TYR A 496 3.29 20.63 -7.11
C TYR A 496 4.21 19.41 -7.06
N TRP A 497 3.70 18.24 -6.69
CA TRP A 497 4.50 17.03 -6.66
C TRP A 497 5.00 16.59 -8.04
N SER A 498 4.11 16.56 -9.01
CA SER A 498 4.48 16.25 -10.39
C SER A 498 5.45 17.30 -10.95
N ARG A 499 5.24 18.58 -10.61
CA ARG A 499 6.12 19.67 -11.00
C ARG A 499 7.53 19.51 -10.43
N LEU A 500 7.67 19.13 -9.16
CA LEU A 500 8.98 18.89 -8.57
C LEU A 500 9.74 17.75 -9.28
N ALA A 501 9.05 16.65 -9.62
CA ALA A 501 9.67 15.55 -10.35
C ALA A 501 10.20 15.99 -11.74
N ILE A 502 9.47 16.87 -12.42
CA ILE A 502 9.91 17.45 -13.70
C ILE A 502 11.11 18.36 -13.49
N VAL A 503 11.09 19.21 -12.46
CA VAL A 503 12.18 20.14 -12.15
C VAL A 503 13.50 19.40 -11.94
N ASP A 504 13.50 18.29 -11.20
CA ASP A 504 14.69 17.48 -10.98
C ASP A 504 15.29 16.98 -12.30
N ALA A 505 14.47 16.52 -13.23
CA ALA A 505 14.94 16.12 -14.57
C ALA A 505 15.44 17.31 -15.40
N LEU A 506 14.75 18.46 -15.35
CA LEU A 506 15.13 19.66 -16.09
C LEU A 506 16.42 20.28 -15.58
N LEU A 507 16.69 20.28 -14.27
CA LEU A 507 17.96 20.70 -13.69
C LEU A 507 19.13 19.86 -14.25
N ARG A 508 18.92 18.56 -14.44
CA ARG A 508 19.93 17.65 -15.00
C ARG A 508 20.15 17.87 -16.50
N LEU A 509 19.14 18.35 -17.19
CA LEU A 509 19.21 18.76 -18.61
C LEU A 509 19.72 20.20 -18.79
N GLU A 510 20.05 20.91 -17.71
CA GLU A 510 20.43 22.35 -17.70
C GLU A 510 19.32 23.26 -18.30
N ARG A 511 18.06 22.81 -18.25
CA ARG A 511 16.89 23.53 -18.76
C ARG A 511 16.26 24.38 -17.65
N PHE A 512 17.02 25.33 -17.12
CA PHE A 512 16.62 26.12 -15.94
C PHE A 512 15.42 27.02 -16.20
N SER A 513 15.30 27.62 -17.38
CA SER A 513 14.14 28.45 -17.73
C SER A 513 12.84 27.62 -17.74
N ASP A 514 12.91 26.40 -18.26
CA ASP A 514 11.77 25.50 -18.30
C ASP A 514 11.39 25.04 -16.87
N ALA A 515 12.39 24.85 -16.00
CA ALA A 515 12.16 24.54 -14.59
C ALA A 515 11.46 25.69 -13.85
N GLU A 516 11.84 26.96 -14.11
CA GLU A 516 11.14 28.14 -13.58
C GLU A 516 9.68 28.20 -14.08
N GLU A 517 9.44 27.93 -15.37
CA GLU A 517 8.10 27.91 -15.96
C GLU A 517 7.21 26.83 -15.32
N VAL A 518 7.74 25.64 -15.13
CA VAL A 518 7.04 24.52 -14.47
C VAL A 518 6.68 24.87 -13.04
N LEU A 519 7.54 25.61 -12.31
CA LEU A 519 7.28 26.02 -10.93
C LEU A 519 6.31 27.21 -10.80
N HIS A 520 6.20 28.05 -11.83
CA HIS A 520 5.44 29.29 -11.77
C HIS A 520 4.04 29.15 -11.16
N PRO A 521 3.19 28.16 -11.53
CA PRO A 521 1.85 28.02 -10.97
C PRO A 521 1.81 27.77 -9.46
N VAL A 522 2.82 27.07 -8.91
CA VAL A 522 2.85 26.71 -7.47
C VAL A 522 3.62 27.71 -6.61
N VAL A 523 4.33 28.66 -7.23
CA VAL A 523 5.01 29.74 -6.50
C VAL A 523 4.35 31.11 -6.66
N ALA A 524 3.36 31.23 -7.54
CA ALA A 524 2.59 32.46 -7.75
C ALA A 524 1.84 32.87 -6.47
N GLY A 525 1.68 34.16 -6.25
CA GLY A 525 0.96 34.68 -5.07
C GLY A 525 -0.49 34.20 -4.95
N SER A 526 -1.11 33.77 -6.07
CA SER A 526 -2.45 33.18 -6.11
C SER A 526 -2.50 31.69 -5.72
N ALA A 527 -1.35 31.00 -5.64
CA ALA A 527 -1.29 29.60 -5.26
C ALA A 527 -1.61 29.42 -3.75
N PRO A 528 -2.10 28.25 -3.31
CA PRO A 528 -2.22 27.92 -1.90
C PRO A 528 -0.90 28.09 -1.14
N ALA A 529 -0.94 28.55 0.10
CA ALA A 529 0.26 28.75 0.92
C ALA A 529 1.06 27.44 1.10
N SER A 530 0.37 26.30 1.22
CA SER A 530 0.98 24.98 1.29
C SER A 530 1.82 24.66 0.04
N ASP A 531 1.36 25.05 -1.13
CA ASP A 531 2.04 24.81 -2.41
C ASP A 531 3.23 25.75 -2.55
N ARG A 532 3.06 27.02 -2.18
CA ARG A 532 4.16 28.00 -2.15
C ARG A 532 5.26 27.58 -1.18
N ALA A 533 4.91 27.14 0.02
CA ALA A 533 5.87 26.66 1.02
C ALA A 533 6.79 25.53 0.49
N ARG A 534 6.30 24.75 -0.47
CA ARG A 534 7.02 23.63 -1.08
C ARG A 534 7.65 23.97 -2.44
N GLY A 535 7.01 24.79 -3.24
CA GLY A 535 7.53 25.22 -4.55
C GLY A 535 8.67 26.24 -4.45
N LEU A 536 8.59 27.19 -3.50
CA LEU A 536 9.61 28.24 -3.34
C LEU A 536 11.01 27.69 -3.02
N PRO A 537 11.22 26.66 -2.19
CA PRO A 537 12.54 26.05 -2.03
C PRO A 537 13.14 25.53 -3.35
N ALA A 538 12.33 24.89 -4.20
CA ALA A 538 12.76 24.43 -5.49
C ALA A 538 13.13 25.60 -6.43
N LEU A 539 12.33 26.65 -6.42
CA LEU A 539 12.68 27.86 -7.18
C LEU A 539 14.00 28.50 -6.69
N ALA A 540 14.21 28.58 -5.37
CA ALA A 540 15.47 29.08 -4.82
C ALA A 540 16.66 28.26 -5.29
N GLU A 541 16.52 26.95 -5.40
CA GLU A 541 17.56 26.06 -5.91
C GLU A 541 17.83 26.30 -7.41
N VAL A 542 16.79 26.37 -8.25
CA VAL A 542 16.91 26.70 -9.68
C VAL A 542 17.69 28.01 -9.89
N LEU A 543 17.30 29.07 -9.12
CA LEU A 543 17.97 30.36 -9.15
C LEU A 543 19.45 30.27 -8.71
N SER A 544 19.73 29.42 -7.73
CA SER A 544 21.09 29.20 -7.22
C SER A 544 22.00 28.57 -8.27
N TYR A 545 21.53 27.55 -9.01
CA TYR A 545 22.27 26.97 -10.13
C TYR A 545 22.67 28.06 -11.16
N GLN A 546 21.77 28.99 -11.43
CA GLN A 546 21.97 30.09 -12.39
C GLN A 546 22.85 31.21 -11.82
N GLY A 547 23.32 31.14 -10.57
CA GLY A 547 24.06 32.18 -9.91
C GLY A 547 23.26 33.46 -9.58
N ARG A 548 21.93 33.40 -9.62
CA ARG A 548 20.99 34.48 -9.27
C ARG A 548 20.75 34.49 -7.74
N ARG A 549 21.84 34.61 -6.99
CA ARG A 549 21.86 34.48 -5.54
C ARG A 549 20.95 35.49 -4.82
N ARG A 550 20.94 36.75 -5.28
CA ARG A 550 20.13 37.80 -4.64
C ARG A 550 18.63 37.50 -4.75
N GLU A 551 18.24 36.92 -5.88
CA GLU A 551 16.84 36.47 -6.07
C GLU A 551 16.55 35.24 -5.23
N ALA A 552 17.46 34.25 -5.22
CA ALA A 552 17.31 33.06 -4.39
C ALA A 552 17.15 33.43 -2.91
N LEU A 553 17.95 34.36 -2.38
CA LEU A 553 17.83 34.83 -1.00
C LEU A 553 16.50 35.53 -0.72
N ARG A 554 15.99 36.36 -1.65
CA ARG A 554 14.65 36.95 -1.51
C ARG A 554 13.55 35.90 -1.45
N VAL A 555 13.61 34.87 -2.28
CA VAL A 555 12.70 33.73 -2.26
C VAL A 555 12.79 32.98 -0.94
N ILE A 556 14.00 32.69 -0.46
CA ILE A 556 14.23 32.00 0.82
C ILE A 556 13.67 32.84 2.00
N ASP A 557 13.88 34.16 1.97
CA ASP A 557 13.39 35.03 3.05
C ASP A 557 11.86 35.13 3.06
N SER A 558 11.18 35.01 1.91
CA SER A 558 9.73 34.98 1.84
C SER A 558 9.11 33.72 2.48
N LEU A 559 9.84 32.64 2.62
CA LEU A 559 9.35 31.39 3.22
C LEU A 559 8.83 31.54 4.64
N GLN A 560 9.31 32.57 5.40
CA GLN A 560 8.81 32.86 6.75
C GLN A 560 7.32 33.24 6.78
N PHE A 561 6.76 33.72 5.67
CA PHE A 561 5.37 34.14 5.55
C PHE A 561 4.45 33.04 4.99
N GLU A 562 5.04 31.93 4.54
CA GLU A 562 4.34 30.85 3.86
C GLU A 562 4.12 29.60 4.75
N GLY A 563 4.45 29.69 6.04
CA GLY A 563 4.35 28.56 6.95
C GLY A 563 5.40 27.48 6.75
N ALA A 564 6.43 27.77 5.94
CA ALA A 564 7.59 26.86 5.82
C ALA A 564 8.35 26.80 7.14
N SER A 565 8.94 25.64 7.44
CA SER A 565 9.70 25.48 8.66
C SER A 565 10.91 26.43 8.70
N VAL A 566 11.23 26.91 9.89
CA VAL A 566 12.40 27.81 10.12
C VAL A 566 13.67 27.13 9.64
N GLU A 567 13.73 25.86 9.82
CA GLU A 567 14.82 24.98 9.43
C GLU A 567 15.05 24.97 7.93
N ASN A 568 14.00 24.74 7.13
CA ASN A 568 14.11 24.77 5.67
C ASN A 568 14.70 26.11 5.18
N ARG A 569 14.20 27.20 5.73
CA ARG A 569 14.68 28.55 5.40
C ARG A 569 16.17 28.71 5.76
N LEU A 570 16.56 28.33 6.97
CA LEU A 570 17.95 28.47 7.43
C LEU A 570 18.91 27.56 6.67
N GLY A 571 18.50 26.31 6.39
CA GLY A 571 19.27 25.37 5.60
C GLY A 571 19.59 25.92 4.22
N LEU A 572 18.59 26.41 3.50
CA LEU A 572 18.79 27.04 2.18
C LEU A 572 19.70 28.26 2.26
N ARG A 573 19.57 29.12 3.28
CA ARG A 573 20.47 30.27 3.48
C ARG A 573 21.90 29.83 3.70
N ILE A 574 22.13 28.82 4.53
CA ILE A 574 23.46 28.27 4.79
C ILE A 574 24.10 27.82 3.45
N GLN A 575 23.38 27.09 2.61
CA GLN A 575 23.89 26.66 1.31
C GLN A 575 24.24 27.83 0.38
N GLN A 576 23.42 28.89 0.36
CA GLN A 576 23.73 30.09 -0.42
C GLN A 576 25.02 30.78 0.04
N PHE A 577 25.24 30.86 1.34
CA PHE A 577 26.44 31.50 1.88
C PHE A 577 27.69 30.66 1.70
N LEU A 578 27.60 29.33 1.86
CA LEU A 578 28.70 28.39 1.59
C LEU A 578 29.13 28.46 0.12
N GLY A 579 28.17 28.43 -0.81
CA GLY A 579 28.47 28.57 -2.22
C GLY A 579 29.11 29.91 -2.63
N SER A 580 28.93 30.92 -1.79
CA SER A 580 29.50 32.27 -2.00
C SER A 580 30.77 32.52 -1.17
N GLY A 581 31.24 31.54 -0.38
CA GLY A 581 32.39 31.74 0.53
C GLY A 581 32.10 32.71 1.68
N MET A 582 30.83 32.98 1.98
CA MET A 582 30.43 33.87 3.06
C MET A 582 30.35 33.14 4.41
N PRO A 583 30.65 33.86 5.53
CA PRO A 583 30.51 33.27 6.86
C PRO A 583 29.05 32.92 7.16
N ILE A 584 28.83 31.76 7.78
CA ILE A 584 27.49 31.23 8.14
C ILE A 584 27.20 31.26 9.65
N ARG A 585 28.06 31.90 10.43
CA ARG A 585 28.00 31.86 11.91
C ARG A 585 26.65 32.35 12.45
N ARG A 586 26.06 33.35 11.83
CA ARG A 586 24.77 33.91 12.25
C ARG A 586 23.63 32.89 11.99
N GLU A 587 23.62 32.28 10.83
CA GLU A 587 22.64 31.29 10.39
C GLU A 587 22.74 30.03 11.26
N VAL A 588 23.92 29.58 11.59
CA VAL A 588 24.18 28.45 12.51
C VAL A 588 23.63 28.77 13.91
N GLN A 589 23.87 29.97 14.44
CA GLN A 589 23.33 30.36 15.74
C GLN A 589 21.81 30.46 15.76
N GLU A 590 21.21 30.97 14.69
CA GLU A 590 19.76 31.03 14.53
C GLU A 590 19.16 29.62 14.44
N ALA A 591 19.80 28.72 13.71
CA ALA A 591 19.42 27.32 13.59
C ALA A 591 19.44 26.57 14.94
N LEU A 592 20.49 26.77 15.72
CA LEU A 592 20.58 26.20 17.08
C LEU A 592 19.48 26.73 18.03
N ARG A 593 19.15 28.05 17.95
CA ARG A 593 18.03 28.62 18.71
C ARG A 593 16.69 28.06 18.29
N ALA A 594 16.56 27.70 17.01
CA ALA A 594 15.36 27.05 16.48
C ALA A 594 15.27 25.55 16.85
N GLY A 595 16.27 25.01 17.55
CA GLY A 595 16.26 23.61 18.00
C GLY A 595 16.86 22.61 16.99
N ILE A 596 17.53 23.09 15.93
CA ILE A 596 18.22 22.19 14.98
C ILE A 596 19.40 21.54 15.70
N PRO A 597 19.53 20.19 15.67
CA PRO A 597 20.63 19.49 16.32
C PRO A 597 21.99 19.96 15.80
N GLY A 598 22.92 20.27 16.72
CA GLY A 598 24.24 20.80 16.38
C GLY A 598 25.02 19.90 15.43
N GLY A 599 24.93 18.59 15.60
CA GLY A 599 25.60 17.62 14.75
C GLY A 599 25.31 17.79 13.25
N GLN A 600 24.09 18.16 12.90
CA GLN A 600 23.70 18.42 11.50
C GLN A 600 24.36 19.67 10.91
N LEU A 601 24.77 20.61 11.76
CA LEU A 601 25.41 21.86 11.38
C LEU A 601 26.94 21.77 11.38
N ALA A 602 27.50 20.71 11.98
CA ALA A 602 28.95 20.56 12.19
C ALA A 602 29.74 20.60 10.87
N THR A 603 29.32 19.80 9.88
CA THR A 603 29.96 19.72 8.57
C THR A 603 30.00 21.07 7.86
N TRP A 604 28.87 21.78 7.82
CA TRP A 604 28.78 23.08 7.15
C TRP A 604 29.56 24.18 7.89
N THR A 605 29.59 24.10 9.23
CA THR A 605 30.40 24.98 10.06
C THR A 605 31.90 24.76 9.76
N ALA A 606 32.33 23.50 9.64
CA ALA A 606 33.70 23.17 9.22
C ALA A 606 34.00 23.66 7.78
N MET A 607 33.06 23.51 6.85
CA MET A 607 33.20 24.02 5.48
C MET A 607 33.40 25.53 5.44
N SER A 608 32.77 26.29 6.34
CA SER A 608 32.93 27.75 6.42
C SER A 608 34.27 28.19 7.08
N GLY A 609 35.06 27.25 7.61
CA GLY A 609 36.34 27.49 8.25
C GLY A 609 36.28 27.69 9.76
N ASP A 610 35.12 27.66 10.43
CA ASP A 610 35.02 27.69 11.91
C ASP A 610 35.20 26.28 12.47
N LEU A 611 36.45 25.78 12.46
CA LEU A 611 36.76 24.44 12.93
C LEU A 611 36.51 24.24 14.44
N PRO A 612 36.84 25.22 15.35
CA PRO A 612 36.51 25.09 16.76
C PRO A 612 35.00 25.06 17.03
N GLY A 613 34.22 25.84 16.26
CA GLY A 613 32.75 25.82 16.35
C GLY A 613 32.19 24.48 15.87
N ALA A 614 32.70 23.98 14.77
CA ALA A 614 32.31 22.69 14.20
C ALA A 614 32.60 21.52 15.11
N ALA A 615 33.76 21.49 15.79
CA ALA A 615 34.14 20.44 16.72
C ALA A 615 33.15 20.32 17.89
N ARG A 616 32.78 21.46 18.51
CA ARG A 616 31.74 21.49 19.56
C ARG A 616 30.38 20.97 19.08
N LEU A 617 29.99 21.31 17.88
CA LEU A 617 28.74 20.84 17.32
C LEU A 617 28.75 19.34 17.00
N ALA A 618 29.91 18.79 16.69
CA ALA A 618 30.10 17.39 16.35
C ALA A 618 30.14 16.45 17.58
N GLU A 619 30.24 16.97 18.79
CA GLU A 619 30.25 16.15 20.04
C GLU A 619 28.99 15.28 20.17
N GLY A 620 27.85 15.74 19.66
CA GLY A 620 26.59 15.00 19.64
C GLY A 620 26.42 13.99 18.49
N LEU A 621 27.43 13.82 17.62
CA LEU A 621 27.36 12.84 16.53
C LEU A 621 27.82 11.46 17.02
N GLU A 622 27.06 10.44 16.66
CA GLU A 622 27.39 9.04 16.95
C GLU A 622 28.68 8.63 16.22
N SER A 623 29.57 7.93 16.95
CA SER A 623 30.82 7.43 16.37
C SER A 623 30.52 6.40 15.28
N GLY A 624 31.15 6.57 14.10
CA GLY A 624 30.94 5.69 12.94
C GLY A 624 29.68 5.99 12.13
N SER A 625 28.86 6.98 12.53
CA SER A 625 27.76 7.41 11.68
C SER A 625 28.26 8.09 10.39
N PRO A 626 27.53 8.00 9.27
CA PRO A 626 27.92 8.67 8.03
C PRO A 626 28.10 10.20 8.20
N GLU A 627 27.29 10.81 9.06
CA GLU A 627 27.37 12.23 9.42
C GLU A 627 28.68 12.56 10.12
N ARG A 628 29.11 11.71 11.04
CA ARG A 628 30.36 11.84 11.77
C ARG A 628 31.54 11.70 10.83
N GLU A 629 31.54 10.69 9.97
CA GLU A 629 32.58 10.45 8.98
C GLU A 629 32.68 11.62 7.97
N LEU A 630 31.54 12.16 7.53
CA LEU A 630 31.51 13.32 6.64
C LEU A 630 32.10 14.57 7.31
N TYR A 631 31.72 14.83 8.56
CA TYR A 631 32.27 15.93 9.34
C TYR A 631 33.79 15.78 9.49
N GLU A 632 34.29 14.61 9.89
CA GLU A 632 35.70 14.35 10.08
C GLU A 632 36.50 14.45 8.78
N ALA A 633 35.94 14.02 7.65
CA ALA A 633 36.55 14.19 6.34
C ALA A 633 36.72 15.68 5.99
N VAL A 634 35.67 16.47 6.20
CA VAL A 634 35.71 17.92 5.94
C VAL A 634 36.66 18.63 6.93
N ALA A 635 36.65 18.27 8.20
CA ALA A 635 37.55 18.85 9.21
C ALA A 635 39.00 18.57 8.87
N SER A 636 39.36 17.32 8.51
CA SER A 636 40.70 16.96 8.02
C SER A 636 41.13 17.80 6.83
N TRP A 637 40.23 17.93 5.83
CA TRP A 637 40.49 18.75 4.65
C TRP A 637 40.77 20.21 5.00
N ARG A 638 39.95 20.81 5.84
CA ARG A 638 40.07 22.22 6.24
C ARG A 638 41.27 22.47 7.19
N HIS A 639 41.71 21.46 7.93
CA HIS A 639 42.98 21.51 8.69
C HIS A 639 44.22 21.36 7.80
N GLY A 640 44.08 20.99 6.53
CA GLY A 640 45.22 20.77 5.61
C GLY A 640 45.74 19.32 5.63
N ASP A 641 45.12 18.41 6.39
CA ASP A 641 45.44 16.98 6.33
C ASP A 641 44.79 16.35 5.06
N ARG A 642 45.36 16.62 3.90
CA ARG A 642 44.89 16.13 2.62
C ARG A 642 44.88 14.59 2.52
N PRO A 643 45.92 13.85 2.98
CA PRO A 643 45.87 12.39 2.94
C PRO A 643 44.77 11.80 3.77
N GLY A 644 44.57 12.29 4.99
CA GLY A 644 43.47 11.85 5.87
C GLY A 644 42.07 12.15 5.28
N ALA A 645 41.90 13.37 4.79
CA ALA A 645 40.66 13.78 4.12
C ALA A 645 40.34 12.90 2.89
N ARG A 646 41.35 12.66 2.05
CA ARG A 646 41.21 11.84 0.82
C ARG A 646 40.80 10.40 1.18
N GLY A 647 41.42 9.79 2.19
CA GLY A 647 41.07 8.45 2.65
C GLY A 647 39.60 8.35 3.09
N ARG A 648 39.15 9.30 3.92
CA ARG A 648 37.76 9.36 4.40
C ARG A 648 36.77 9.63 3.29
N PHE A 649 37.02 10.61 2.41
CA PHE A 649 36.14 10.87 1.28
C PHE A 649 36.09 9.71 0.29
N SER A 650 37.19 8.98 0.08
CA SER A 650 37.18 7.79 -0.78
C SER A 650 36.29 6.68 -0.20
N ALA A 651 36.30 6.50 1.13
CA ALA A 651 35.39 5.57 1.77
C ALA A 651 33.91 6.01 1.65
N LEU A 652 33.63 7.30 1.86
CA LEU A 652 32.28 7.86 1.71
C LEU A 652 31.76 7.76 0.28
N ALA A 653 32.63 7.94 -0.72
CA ALA A 653 32.26 7.87 -2.14
C ALA A 653 31.76 6.48 -2.58
N THR A 654 32.06 5.43 -1.83
CA THR A 654 31.61 4.05 -2.08
C THR A 654 30.36 3.66 -1.30
N GLN A 655 29.87 4.52 -0.41
CA GLN A 655 28.68 4.23 0.39
C GLN A 655 27.39 4.34 -0.43
N PRO A 656 26.34 3.55 -0.10
CA PRO A 656 25.06 3.62 -0.79
C PRO A 656 24.29 4.93 -0.53
N ALA A 657 24.69 5.70 0.50
CA ALA A 657 24.09 7.00 0.80
C ALA A 657 24.52 8.04 -0.25
N LEU A 658 23.72 8.19 -1.28
CA LEU A 658 24.01 8.91 -2.52
C LEU A 658 24.46 10.37 -2.33
N ASP A 659 23.93 11.06 -1.34
CA ASP A 659 24.27 12.47 -1.12
C ASP A 659 25.66 12.63 -0.47
N TYR A 660 26.02 11.73 0.44
CA TYR A 660 27.38 11.70 1.00
C TYR A 660 28.41 11.31 -0.05
N ALA A 661 28.08 10.33 -0.88
CA ALA A 661 28.93 9.93 -2.01
C ALA A 661 29.10 11.06 -3.01
N ALA A 662 28.05 11.78 -3.35
CA ALA A 662 28.12 12.93 -4.25
C ALA A 662 29.00 14.04 -3.68
N PHE A 663 28.83 14.39 -2.41
CA PHE A 663 29.67 15.39 -1.76
C PHE A 663 31.13 14.95 -1.68
N ALA A 664 31.38 13.69 -1.35
CA ALA A 664 32.73 13.12 -1.30
C ALA A 664 33.44 13.18 -2.66
N LEU A 665 32.74 12.85 -3.74
CA LEU A 665 33.29 12.95 -5.11
C LEU A 665 33.64 14.41 -5.46
N PHE A 666 32.75 15.35 -5.13
CA PHE A 666 33.01 16.76 -5.32
C PHE A 666 34.26 17.22 -4.55
N ALA A 667 34.36 16.86 -3.26
CA ALA A 667 35.49 17.21 -2.40
C ALA A 667 36.80 16.59 -2.88
N LEU A 668 36.80 15.31 -3.31
CA LEU A 668 37.96 14.65 -3.93
C LEU A 668 38.40 15.36 -5.20
N GLY A 669 37.43 15.83 -5.99
CA GLY A 669 37.72 16.64 -7.17
C GLY A 669 38.43 17.95 -6.81
N GLU A 670 37.94 18.72 -5.83
CA GLU A 670 38.57 19.95 -5.34
C GLU A 670 40.01 19.71 -4.82
N ILE A 671 40.15 18.70 -3.93
CA ILE A 671 41.47 18.31 -3.38
C ILE A 671 42.43 17.97 -4.53
N SER A 672 41.96 17.22 -5.53
CA SER A 672 42.82 16.84 -6.68
C SER A 672 43.28 18.04 -7.51
N VAL A 673 42.40 19.05 -7.71
CA VAL A 673 42.76 20.31 -8.36
C VAL A 673 43.83 21.08 -7.55
N GLU A 674 43.66 21.16 -6.22
CA GLU A 674 44.62 21.81 -5.30
C GLU A 674 46.02 21.12 -5.33
N GLU A 675 46.04 19.81 -5.52
CA GLU A 675 47.25 19.00 -5.59
C GLU A 675 47.88 18.93 -6.99
N GLY A 676 47.24 19.56 -7.99
CA GLY A 676 47.70 19.50 -9.39
C GLY A 676 47.48 18.16 -10.07
N ARG A 677 46.62 17.29 -9.54
CA ARG A 677 46.26 15.99 -10.10
C ARG A 677 45.05 16.13 -11.05
N ASP A 678 45.23 16.91 -12.11
CA ASP A 678 44.14 17.36 -12.97
C ASP A 678 43.35 16.21 -13.62
N ALA A 679 43.99 15.09 -13.99
CA ALA A 679 43.29 13.93 -14.57
C ALA A 679 42.35 13.26 -13.54
N GLU A 680 42.77 13.11 -12.29
CA GLU A 680 41.92 12.60 -11.20
C GLU A 680 40.80 13.58 -10.87
N ALA A 681 41.11 14.89 -10.85
CA ALA A 681 40.14 15.94 -10.61
C ALA A 681 38.94 15.83 -11.59
N VAL A 682 39.27 15.74 -12.90
CA VAL A 682 38.23 15.56 -13.93
C VAL A 682 37.39 14.31 -13.67
N SER A 683 38.05 13.18 -13.39
CA SER A 683 37.33 11.92 -13.13
C SER A 683 36.36 12.03 -11.98
N PHE A 684 36.77 12.60 -10.84
CA PHE A 684 35.90 12.76 -9.67
C PHE A 684 34.78 13.77 -9.91
N LEU A 685 35.05 14.88 -10.56
CA LEU A 685 34.03 15.92 -10.81
C LEU A 685 32.99 15.47 -11.86
N GLU A 686 33.39 14.70 -12.86
CA GLU A 686 32.47 14.09 -13.81
C GLU A 686 31.65 12.98 -13.15
N ALA A 687 32.24 12.16 -12.28
CA ALA A 687 31.52 11.18 -11.48
C ALA A 687 30.49 11.88 -10.55
N PHE A 688 30.88 12.98 -9.87
CA PHE A 688 29.95 13.82 -9.11
C PHE A 688 28.79 14.33 -9.97
N ALA A 689 29.09 14.88 -11.15
CA ALA A 689 28.07 15.35 -12.08
C ALA A 689 27.13 14.20 -12.52
N GLY A 690 27.64 13.00 -12.68
CA GLY A 690 26.88 11.79 -13.05
C GLY A 690 26.11 11.12 -11.89
N THR A 691 26.42 11.45 -10.63
CA THR A 691 25.76 10.81 -9.47
C THR A 691 24.24 11.05 -9.50
N PRO A 692 23.42 10.01 -9.35
CA PRO A 692 21.98 10.15 -9.30
C PRO A 692 21.52 11.14 -8.22
N VAL A 693 20.44 11.83 -8.47
CA VAL A 693 19.75 12.64 -7.45
C VAL A 693 18.50 11.89 -7.05
N VAL A 694 18.44 11.47 -5.80
CA VAL A 694 17.21 11.00 -5.19
C VAL A 694 16.66 12.17 -4.39
N SER A 695 15.70 12.87 -4.97
CA SER A 695 15.09 14.03 -4.34
C SER A 695 14.08 13.56 -3.29
N TRP A 696 14.44 13.70 -2.02
CA TRP A 696 13.59 13.42 -0.86
C TRP A 696 12.74 14.62 -0.44
N ARG A 697 12.42 15.52 -1.32
CA ARG A 697 11.58 16.71 -1.07
C ARG A 697 10.16 16.39 -0.61
N TRP A 698 9.86 15.13 -0.36
CA TRP A 698 8.55 14.52 -0.34
C TRP A 698 8.05 14.22 1.07
N GLY A 699 7.74 15.24 1.86
CA GLY A 699 6.79 15.06 2.96
C GLY A 699 7.31 14.36 4.22
N VAL A 700 8.61 14.28 4.44
CA VAL A 700 9.18 13.81 5.71
C VAL A 700 8.99 14.90 6.78
N PRO A 701 8.58 14.53 8.00
CA PRO A 701 8.38 15.49 9.09
C PRO A 701 9.62 16.28 9.48
N PRO A 702 9.47 17.46 10.10
CA PRO A 702 10.55 18.41 10.32
C PRO A 702 11.82 17.87 10.94
N ALA A 703 11.76 16.93 11.87
CA ALA A 703 12.94 16.44 12.60
C ALA A 703 13.86 15.50 11.79
N GLU A 704 13.34 14.88 10.72
CA GLU A 704 14.07 13.86 9.92
C GLU A 704 14.46 14.40 8.54
N VAL A 705 13.79 15.44 8.04
CA VAL A 705 14.09 16.15 6.79
C VAL A 705 15.48 16.75 6.79
N TYR A 706 16.03 17.07 7.97
CA TYR A 706 17.33 17.71 8.10
C TYR A 706 18.50 16.88 7.59
N ARG A 707 18.45 15.56 7.75
CA ARG A 707 19.50 14.67 7.22
C ARG A 707 19.62 14.77 5.71
N TRP A 708 18.50 14.95 5.01
CA TRP A 708 18.39 14.82 3.55
C TRP A 708 18.37 16.17 2.82
N PHE A 709 17.75 17.18 3.44
CA PHE A 709 17.59 18.50 2.82
C PHE A 709 18.94 19.23 2.63
N PHE A 710 19.85 19.08 3.59
CA PHE A 710 21.18 19.68 3.51
C PHE A 710 22.06 19.06 2.42
N ALA A 711 21.91 17.77 2.15
CA ALA A 711 22.76 17.07 1.20
C ALA A 711 22.39 17.37 -0.26
N GLY A 712 21.09 17.46 -0.61
CA GLY A 712 20.65 17.73 -2.00
C GLY A 712 20.91 19.15 -2.48
N SER A 713 20.69 20.16 -1.65
CA SER A 713 20.77 21.58 -2.04
C SER A 713 22.19 22.09 -2.29
N PHE A 714 23.25 21.40 -1.81
CA PHE A 714 24.64 21.79 -2.08
C PHE A 714 24.99 21.75 -3.57
N ARG A 715 24.34 20.89 -4.35
CA ARG A 715 24.57 20.77 -5.79
C ARG A 715 24.30 22.08 -6.54
N SER A 716 23.40 22.91 -6.04
CA SER A 716 23.06 24.18 -6.68
C SER A 716 24.24 25.15 -6.84
N TRP A 717 25.22 25.06 -5.93
CA TRP A 717 26.49 25.80 -6.04
C TRP A 717 27.69 24.92 -6.43
N ALA A 718 27.70 23.64 -6.00
CA ALA A 718 28.80 22.72 -6.27
C ALA A 718 28.87 22.32 -7.76
N TYR A 719 27.73 22.17 -8.42
CA TYR A 719 27.71 21.77 -9.83
C TYR A 719 28.27 22.85 -10.76
N PRO A 720 27.88 24.12 -10.73
CA PRO A 720 28.55 25.15 -11.51
C PRO A 720 30.04 25.26 -11.18
N ARG A 721 30.42 25.15 -9.92
CA ARG A 721 31.83 25.16 -9.48
C ARG A 721 32.59 23.95 -10.04
N SER A 722 32.00 22.78 -10.10
CA SER A 722 32.62 21.60 -10.71
C SER A 722 32.91 21.81 -12.19
N LEU A 723 32.00 22.44 -12.95
CA LEU A 723 32.24 22.80 -14.36
C LEU A 723 33.44 23.74 -14.53
N TYR A 724 33.59 24.73 -13.63
CA TYR A 724 34.74 25.60 -13.62
C TYR A 724 36.04 24.82 -13.40
N LEU A 725 36.07 23.95 -12.39
CA LEU A 725 37.23 23.14 -12.03
C LEU A 725 37.61 22.15 -13.15
N VAL A 726 36.58 21.49 -13.75
CA VAL A 726 36.79 20.64 -14.94
C VAL A 726 37.42 21.44 -16.07
N ALA A 727 36.89 22.65 -16.37
CA ALA A 727 37.47 23.49 -17.43
C ALA A 727 38.93 23.89 -17.17
N VAL A 728 39.25 24.24 -15.91
CA VAL A 728 40.62 24.55 -15.49
C VAL A 728 41.57 23.36 -15.65
N SER A 729 41.14 22.18 -15.15
CA SER A 729 41.92 20.95 -15.19
C SER A 729 42.12 20.43 -16.63
N GLN A 730 41.08 20.47 -17.46
CA GLN A 730 41.21 20.11 -18.89
C GLN A 730 42.13 21.05 -19.67
N ASP A 731 42.10 22.37 -19.37
CA ASP A 731 43.02 23.34 -19.97
C ASP A 731 44.48 23.05 -19.56
N ARG A 732 44.76 22.71 -18.28
CA ARG A 732 46.08 22.31 -17.79
C ARG A 732 46.58 21.01 -18.42
N LEU A 733 45.67 20.09 -18.72
CA LEU A 733 45.96 18.82 -19.42
C LEU A 733 46.15 19.01 -20.94
N GLY A 734 46.01 20.24 -21.49
CA GLY A 734 46.07 20.52 -22.90
C GLY A 734 44.83 20.08 -23.71
N ARG A 735 43.77 19.62 -23.06
CA ARG A 735 42.52 19.18 -23.68
C ARG A 735 41.59 20.35 -23.91
N ARG A 736 41.95 21.15 -24.93
CA ARG A 736 41.38 22.50 -25.14
C ARG A 736 39.89 22.49 -25.52
N GLU A 737 39.42 21.48 -26.24
CA GLU A 737 38.02 21.38 -26.65
C GLU A 737 37.10 21.01 -25.45
N GLU A 738 37.54 20.09 -24.63
CA GLU A 738 36.85 19.70 -23.42
C GLU A 738 36.78 20.86 -22.41
N ALA A 739 37.89 21.57 -22.24
CA ALA A 739 37.96 22.77 -21.41
C ALA A 739 36.98 23.86 -21.91
N ARG A 740 36.95 24.08 -23.25
CA ARG A 740 36.02 25.02 -23.89
C ARG A 740 34.56 24.60 -23.67
N ALA A 741 34.25 23.33 -23.83
CA ALA A 741 32.90 22.80 -23.64
C ALA A 741 32.41 23.03 -22.18
N ALA A 742 33.22 22.67 -21.17
CA ALA A 742 32.88 22.85 -19.76
C ALA A 742 32.73 24.35 -19.40
N ALA A 743 33.68 25.20 -19.82
CA ALA A 743 33.61 26.66 -19.61
C ALA A 743 32.40 27.29 -20.31
N GLY A 744 32.10 26.85 -21.54
CA GLY A 744 30.92 27.32 -22.30
C GLY A 744 29.58 26.95 -21.63
N ARG A 745 29.47 25.73 -21.14
CA ARG A 745 28.29 25.30 -20.35
C ARG A 745 28.12 26.19 -19.10
N LEU A 746 29.18 26.39 -18.33
CA LEU A 746 29.15 27.24 -17.15
C LEU A 746 28.67 28.67 -17.45
N ILE A 747 29.23 29.31 -18.50
CA ILE A 747 28.85 30.67 -18.89
C ILE A 747 27.42 30.73 -19.40
N SER A 748 26.92 29.67 -20.04
CA SER A 748 25.52 29.56 -20.42
C SER A 748 24.60 29.52 -19.19
N ILE A 749 24.93 28.68 -18.21
CA ILE A 749 24.20 28.59 -16.93
C ILE A 749 24.20 29.94 -16.20
N TRP A 750 25.36 30.60 -16.16
CA TRP A 750 25.57 31.88 -15.47
C TRP A 750 25.30 33.11 -16.33
N SER A 751 24.55 32.95 -17.42
CA SER A 751 24.26 34.09 -18.32
C SER A 751 23.52 35.24 -17.61
N LYS A 752 22.68 34.93 -16.60
CA LYS A 752 21.93 35.88 -15.77
C LYS A 752 22.46 35.98 -14.34
N ALA A 753 23.69 35.50 -14.08
CA ALA A 753 24.23 35.48 -12.71
C ALA A 753 24.50 36.91 -12.18
N ASP A 754 24.41 37.03 -10.85
CA ASP A 754 24.74 38.27 -10.16
C ASP A 754 26.19 38.71 -10.48
N PRO A 755 26.43 40.00 -10.73
CA PRO A 755 27.76 40.47 -11.14
C PRO A 755 28.88 40.20 -10.11
N ASP A 756 28.52 40.12 -8.84
CA ASP A 756 29.40 39.90 -7.71
C ASP A 756 29.51 38.42 -7.31
N LEU A 757 28.99 37.51 -8.15
CA LEU A 757 29.10 36.08 -7.88
C LEU A 757 30.56 35.65 -7.89
N PRO A 758 31.06 34.93 -6.85
CA PRO A 758 32.40 34.39 -6.84
C PRO A 758 32.67 33.51 -8.07
N LEU A 759 33.89 33.49 -8.55
CA LEU A 759 34.33 32.74 -9.75
C LEU A 759 33.75 33.21 -11.10
N LEU A 760 32.75 34.12 -11.13
CA LEU A 760 32.17 34.57 -12.40
C LEU A 760 33.19 35.31 -13.28
N ALA A 761 34.01 36.15 -12.65
CA ALA A 761 35.05 36.90 -13.36
C ALA A 761 36.11 35.97 -13.95
N GLU A 762 36.57 35.00 -13.17
CA GLU A 762 37.55 33.98 -13.55
C GLU A 762 36.99 33.07 -14.65
N ALA A 763 35.76 32.61 -14.49
CA ALA A 763 35.06 31.77 -15.47
C ALA A 763 34.93 32.50 -16.82
N ARG A 764 34.57 33.79 -16.80
CA ARG A 764 34.52 34.62 -18.02
C ARG A 764 35.89 34.83 -18.64
N ALA A 765 36.94 35.01 -17.80
CA ALA A 765 38.33 35.14 -18.30
C ALA A 765 38.81 33.84 -18.94
N LEU A 766 38.55 32.69 -18.30
CA LEU A 766 38.87 31.36 -18.84
C LEU A 766 38.15 31.12 -20.17
N CYS A 767 36.85 31.41 -20.21
CA CYS A 767 36.06 31.23 -21.43
C CYS A 767 36.58 32.11 -22.59
N ARG A 768 36.97 33.37 -22.34
CA ARG A 768 37.63 34.21 -23.36
C ARG A 768 38.96 33.61 -23.84
N LYS A 769 39.81 33.13 -22.91
CA LYS A 769 41.09 32.45 -23.23
C LYS A 769 40.86 31.23 -24.12
N LEU A 770 39.84 30.45 -23.88
CA LEU A 770 39.50 29.24 -24.59
C LEU A 770 38.72 29.47 -25.90
N GLY A 771 38.26 30.71 -26.14
CA GLY A 771 37.45 31.05 -27.32
C GLY A 771 36.04 30.49 -27.28
N CYS A 772 35.42 30.46 -26.08
CA CYS A 772 33.99 30.07 -25.99
C CYS A 772 33.13 31.10 -26.74
N LYS A 773 32.08 30.61 -27.41
CA LYS A 773 31.04 31.50 -27.94
C LYS A 773 30.19 31.99 -26.76
N ALA A 774 30.10 33.30 -26.54
CA ALA A 774 29.16 33.85 -25.60
C ALA A 774 27.73 33.44 -26.04
N PRO A 775 26.84 33.03 -25.11
CA PRO A 775 25.42 32.89 -25.45
C PRO A 775 24.91 34.24 -25.96
N LYS A 776 24.16 34.20 -27.08
CA LYS A 776 23.50 35.39 -27.65
C LYS A 776 22.41 35.89 -26.73
#